data_6ceaee0023f0c035d606d12c42c3bc7a
#
_entry.id   6ceaee0023f0c035d606d12c42c3bc7a
#
_cell.length_a   1.000
_cell.length_b   1.000
_cell.length_c   1.000
_cell.angle_alpha   90.00
_cell.angle_beta   90.00
_cell.angle_gamma   90.00
#
_symmetry.space_group_name_H-M   'P 1'
#
loop_
_entity.id
_entity.type
_entity.pdbx_description
1 polymer ?
#
loop_
_entity_poly.entity_id
_entity_poly.type
_entity_poly.pdbx_seq_one_letter_code
_entity_poly.pdbx_strand_id
1 'polypeptide(L)'
;MKHYKPKHVQKKSLFSHSEPRETEETSQSSQPVKASKLPKFPVPGWLFTVFQILYCEILLHLWCMDGFSFPRFAAVAVFALGFGCLVSQAVSFFGCKKWSKGLTIALCFLLTAFTMVEFFVEFSYQTYMPVSTLVSGAKGVATDFADVVIVLVLQQSWRILVVLLPIIAYGLLAQPVPTSWRTRWFTLASSLVAYAAAFAIVFGVGIDADRLSTAYNFDSAVRAMGLNMGMVLETMKGGDSEAAAGDFLIEEPVSVDVPETVPAETEPEETVPQETEPIVYGDNVLEELDFGLLAEEERNSRVAKIHKYVNSLTPSKQNQYTGLFEGKNLILIAAEGFSAEVIDPELTPTLYRLANEGIKFHDYYQPMWGGSTSSGEFSIFSGVVPSGGTNSVRESLQQDLFLTMGNQLQKLGYHSVAYHNHLYTYYDRHKTHEAFGYDEFIGMGNGMEDGVKEGWPESDKEMMEFTVQQYIDKQPFSVYYMTVSGHTPYRYESNKMSRRNREAVEHLDASDAIKAYYACNLELEYGLQYLVEQLEAAGIADDTVIALSADHYPYGLEEWTANKPYIHELYGFKYKNHLERDHNALIIWSGCLEDMDLEVTEPVYSLDILPTLSNLFGLDYDSRLLVGRDVFSDEEAIVLTQNSSWKTVKGVYDADKKKFTPNEGEEVDKEYVERINKIVSNKITYSRELAAVDYFDYVSKALKSARKAAAAATQPTETVPETTEAAAAVSEPTAATEPTT
;
A
#
# COMPACT_ATOMS: atom_id res chain seq x y z
N MET A 1 0.21 -15.94 69.15
CA MET A 1 0.47 -17.21 69.88
C MET A 1 1.65 -17.86 69.18
N LYS A 2 2.83 -17.64 69.71
CA LYS A 2 3.61 -18.45 70.65
C LYS A 2 3.96 -19.85 70.14
N HIS A 3 5.27 -20.01 69.83
CA HIS A 3 6.18 -21.11 70.15
C HIS A 3 6.00 -22.47 69.43
N TYR A 4 7.05 -23.13 68.89
CA TYR A 4 8.20 -23.73 69.64
C TYR A 4 9.20 -24.37 68.64
N LYS A 5 10.50 -24.17 68.85
CA LYS A 5 11.59 -25.05 68.37
C LYS A 5 11.77 -26.19 69.36
N PRO A 6 12.35 -27.37 69.02
CA PRO A 6 13.50 -27.81 69.74
C PRO A 6 14.67 -28.36 68.92
N LYS A 7 15.78 -28.45 69.70
CA LYS A 7 17.15 -28.76 69.38
C LYS A 7 17.47 -30.27 69.41
N HIS A 8 18.58 -30.58 68.74
CA HIS A 8 19.61 -31.62 69.07
C HIS A 8 19.20 -33.01 69.42
N VAL A 9 19.88 -33.99 68.78
CA VAL A 9 20.68 -35.06 69.50
C VAL A 9 21.73 -35.62 68.53
N GLN A 10 23.01 -35.68 69.04
CA GLN A 10 24.14 -36.47 68.54
C GLN A 10 23.97 -37.94 68.92
N LYS A 11 24.48 -38.83 68.07
CA LYS A 11 25.01 -40.13 68.58
C LYS A 11 26.28 -40.55 67.84
N LYS A 12 27.34 -40.74 68.65
CA LYS A 12 28.60 -41.43 68.36
C LYS A 12 28.44 -42.96 68.52
N SER A 13 29.19 -43.72 67.71
CA SER A 13 30.07 -44.87 68.16
C SER A 13 30.57 -45.57 66.90
N LEU A 14 31.86 -45.63 66.72
CA LEU A 14 32.86 -46.64 67.09
C LEU A 14 32.69 -47.95 66.33
N PHE A 15 33.64 -48.22 65.39
CA PHE A 15 34.48 -49.40 65.48
C PHE A 15 35.75 -49.25 64.66
N SER A 16 36.90 -49.72 65.18
CA SER A 16 38.28 -49.62 64.78
C SER A 16 38.78 -50.80 63.95
N HIS A 17 39.95 -50.57 63.31
CA HIS A 17 41.01 -51.48 62.81
C HIS A 17 41.03 -51.57 61.27
N SER A 18 42.14 -51.46 60.63
CA SER A 18 43.59 -51.53 60.83
C SER A 18 44.30 -50.98 59.58
N GLU A 19 45.42 -50.32 59.74
CA GLU A 19 46.37 -49.95 58.69
C GLU A 19 47.01 -51.18 58.03
N PRO A 20 47.52 -51.00 56.76
CA PRO A 20 48.94 -50.77 56.63
C PRO A 20 49.39 -49.84 55.46
N ARG A 21 50.43 -49.05 55.75
CA ARG A 21 51.59 -48.58 54.99
C ARG A 21 51.43 -47.91 53.66
N GLU A 22 51.75 -46.61 53.68
CA GLU A 22 52.59 -45.75 52.83
C GLU A 22 53.05 -46.29 51.47
N THR A 23 52.59 -45.53 50.41
CA THR A 23 53.48 -45.11 49.32
C THR A 23 53.22 -43.62 49.08
N GLU A 24 54.26 -42.79 49.25
CA GLU A 24 54.32 -41.41 48.91
C GLU A 24 54.06 -41.24 47.44
N GLU A 25 52.88 -40.70 46.97
CA GLU A 25 52.68 -40.05 45.74
C GLU A 25 52.48 -38.54 46.00
N THR A 26 53.44 -37.75 45.56
CA THR A 26 53.44 -36.30 45.56
C THR A 26 52.25 -35.79 44.82
N SER A 27 51.16 -35.45 45.51
CA SER A 27 50.06 -34.68 44.98
C SER A 27 50.49 -33.22 44.77
N GLN A 28 50.89 -32.89 43.53
CA GLN A 28 50.90 -31.49 43.09
C GLN A 28 49.46 -30.99 43.14
N SER A 29 49.14 -30.11 44.09
CA SER A 29 47.91 -29.36 44.14
C SER A 29 47.84 -28.49 42.88
N SER A 30 47.03 -28.91 41.89
CA SER A 30 46.66 -28.05 40.75
C SER A 30 45.87 -26.86 41.30
N GLN A 31 46.53 -25.72 41.42
CA GLN A 31 45.84 -24.45 41.63
C GLN A 31 44.90 -24.24 40.43
N PRO A 32 43.64 -23.83 40.63
CA PRO A 32 42.77 -23.54 39.53
C PRO A 32 43.40 -22.42 38.66
N VAL A 33 43.62 -22.70 37.39
CA VAL A 33 44.10 -21.73 36.43
C VAL A 33 43.15 -20.53 36.47
N LYS A 34 43.60 -19.43 37.06
CA LYS A 34 42.84 -18.17 37.02
C LYS A 34 42.67 -17.81 35.55
N ALA A 35 41.44 -17.93 35.04
CA ALA A 35 41.10 -17.48 33.70
C ALA A 35 41.64 -16.08 33.51
N SER A 36 42.52 -15.87 32.53
CA SER A 36 43.14 -14.59 32.24
C SER A 36 42.01 -13.60 31.91
N LYS A 37 41.91 -12.57 32.75
CA LYS A 37 40.92 -11.49 32.44
C LYS A 37 41.31 -10.84 31.12
N LEU A 38 40.35 -10.83 30.17
CA LEU A 38 40.51 -10.13 28.91
C LEU A 38 41.02 -8.70 29.12
N PRO A 39 41.94 -8.19 28.29
CA PRO A 39 42.43 -6.83 28.41
C PRO A 39 41.27 -5.84 28.21
N LYS A 40 41.17 -4.83 29.06
CA LYS A 40 40.13 -3.80 29.01
C LYS A 40 40.71 -2.49 28.52
N PHE A 41 40.01 -1.85 27.58
CA PHE A 41 40.41 -0.58 26.97
C PHE A 41 39.50 0.57 27.45
N PRO A 42 40.05 1.79 27.67
CA PRO A 42 39.24 2.94 28.04
C PRO A 42 38.47 3.47 26.81
N VAL A 43 37.19 3.10 26.66
CA VAL A 43 36.33 3.57 25.59
C VAL A 43 35.18 4.41 26.19
N PRO A 44 35.10 5.70 25.87
CA PRO A 44 33.96 6.52 26.29
C PRO A 44 32.64 6.06 25.72
N GLY A 45 31.59 6.01 26.56
CA GLY A 45 30.26 5.57 26.11
C GLY A 45 29.70 6.42 24.96
N TRP A 46 29.91 7.76 25.02
CA TRP A 46 29.46 8.67 23.94
C TRP A 46 30.10 8.32 22.58
N LEU A 47 31.38 8.00 22.55
CA LEU A 47 32.11 7.66 21.32
C LEU A 47 31.62 6.33 20.76
N PHE A 48 31.37 5.35 21.63
CA PHE A 48 30.81 4.07 21.20
C PHE A 48 29.38 4.22 20.66
N THR A 49 28.54 5.06 21.29
CA THR A 49 27.18 5.32 20.80
C THR A 49 27.21 5.93 19.40
N VAL A 50 28.04 6.94 19.16
CA VAL A 50 28.21 7.53 17.81
C VAL A 50 28.69 6.50 16.82
N PHE A 51 29.68 5.69 17.18
CA PHE A 51 30.19 4.63 16.32
C PHE A 51 29.13 3.60 15.97
N GLN A 52 28.36 3.10 16.96
CA GLN A 52 27.37 2.06 16.73
C GLN A 52 26.23 2.54 15.82
N ILE A 53 25.74 3.75 16.02
CA ILE A 53 24.69 4.34 15.18
C ILE A 53 25.20 4.49 13.72
N LEU A 54 26.37 5.08 13.55
CA LEU A 54 26.98 5.24 12.23
C LEU A 54 27.24 3.87 11.56
N TYR A 55 27.72 2.89 12.32
CA TYR A 55 27.97 1.54 11.84
C TYR A 55 26.69 0.84 11.34
N CYS A 56 25.63 0.88 12.13
CA CYS A 56 24.34 0.30 11.76
C CYS A 56 23.74 0.98 10.53
N GLU A 57 23.77 2.30 10.47
CA GLU A 57 23.23 3.08 9.35
C GLU A 57 23.99 2.79 8.04
N ILE A 58 25.32 2.71 8.11
CA ILE A 58 26.15 2.35 6.94
C ILE A 58 25.84 0.92 6.47
N LEU A 59 25.71 -0.02 7.40
CA LEU A 59 25.37 -1.40 7.02
C LEU A 59 23.98 -1.51 6.42
N LEU A 60 22.98 -0.85 7.00
CA LEU A 60 21.62 -0.81 6.46
C LEU A 60 21.64 -0.26 5.03
N HIS A 61 22.31 0.88 4.83
CA HIS A 61 22.44 1.49 3.52
C HIS A 61 23.15 0.57 2.49
N LEU A 62 24.20 -0.16 2.89
CA LEU A 62 24.91 -1.08 2.00
C LEU A 62 24.13 -2.36 1.70
N TRP A 63 23.20 -2.77 2.59
CA TRP A 63 22.43 -4.01 2.41
C TRP A 63 21.13 -3.81 1.65
N CYS A 64 20.54 -2.62 1.73
CA CYS A 64 19.18 -2.35 1.31
C CYS A 64 19.06 -1.34 0.17
N MET A 65 20.16 -0.75 -0.29
CA MET A 65 20.10 0.24 -1.36
C MET A 65 20.57 -0.30 -2.70
N ASP A 66 19.71 -0.19 -3.70
CA ASP A 66 20.04 -0.46 -5.08
C ASP A 66 20.86 0.69 -5.67
N GLY A 67 22.09 0.37 -6.04
CA GLY A 67 23.02 1.30 -6.66
C GLY A 67 23.71 2.26 -5.67
N PHE A 68 25.04 2.24 -5.67
CA PHE A 68 25.84 3.13 -4.83
C PHE A 68 25.86 4.56 -5.38
N SER A 69 25.37 5.51 -4.59
CA SER A 69 25.47 6.95 -4.84
C SER A 69 26.32 7.60 -3.75
N PHE A 70 27.50 8.10 -4.11
CA PHE A 70 28.41 8.73 -3.13
C PHE A 70 27.77 9.92 -2.41
N PRO A 71 27.02 10.84 -3.06
CA PRO A 71 26.38 11.95 -2.34
C PRO A 71 25.32 11.47 -1.34
N ARG A 72 24.46 10.49 -1.69
CA ARG A 72 23.48 9.90 -0.77
C ARG A 72 24.18 9.23 0.41
N PHE A 73 25.17 8.40 0.15
CA PHE A 73 25.96 7.75 1.19
C PHE A 73 26.61 8.75 2.14
N ALA A 74 27.18 9.86 1.60
CA ALA A 74 27.75 10.92 2.41
C ALA A 74 26.69 11.64 3.29
N ALA A 75 25.51 11.94 2.74
CA ALA A 75 24.41 12.54 3.48
C ALA A 75 23.99 11.63 4.65
N VAL A 76 23.68 10.37 4.38
CA VAL A 76 23.31 9.36 5.38
C VAL A 76 24.36 9.24 6.48
N ALA A 77 25.64 9.13 6.14
CA ALA A 77 26.74 9.02 7.10
C ALA A 77 26.88 10.27 7.98
N VAL A 78 26.70 11.46 7.41
CA VAL A 78 26.78 12.73 8.16
C VAL A 78 25.55 12.94 9.04
N PHE A 79 24.34 12.57 8.59
CA PHE A 79 23.14 12.56 9.43
C PHE A 79 23.28 11.57 10.59
N ALA A 80 23.74 10.34 10.34
CA ALA A 80 23.99 9.34 11.38
C ALA A 80 25.03 9.81 12.41
N LEU A 81 26.06 10.50 11.98
CA LEU A 81 27.04 11.14 12.86
C LEU A 81 26.39 12.21 13.74
N GLY A 82 25.56 13.07 13.16
CA GLY A 82 24.82 14.11 13.87
C GLY A 82 23.85 13.53 14.91
N PHE A 83 23.06 12.55 14.52
CA PHE A 83 22.13 11.83 15.40
C PHE A 83 22.88 11.10 16.51
N GLY A 84 23.95 10.39 16.20
CA GLY A 84 24.80 9.72 17.18
C GLY A 84 25.38 10.68 18.23
N CYS A 85 25.85 11.85 17.81
CA CYS A 85 26.32 12.91 18.71
C CYS A 85 25.18 13.43 19.62
N LEU A 86 23.96 13.58 19.09
CA LEU A 86 22.80 14.02 19.86
C LEU A 86 22.38 12.95 20.88
N VAL A 87 22.20 11.71 20.46
CA VAL A 87 21.81 10.59 21.34
C VAL A 87 22.85 10.29 22.41
N SER A 88 24.13 10.53 22.11
CA SER A 88 25.22 10.37 23.09
C SER A 88 25.08 11.30 24.30
N GLN A 89 24.29 12.38 24.21
CA GLN A 89 24.00 13.27 25.37
C GLN A 89 23.24 12.50 26.45
N ALA A 90 22.28 11.64 26.08
CA ALA A 90 21.53 10.82 27.04
C ALA A 90 22.48 9.94 27.88
N VAL A 91 23.44 9.27 27.22
CA VAL A 91 24.44 8.44 27.89
C VAL A 91 25.39 9.31 28.77
N SER A 92 25.74 10.48 28.30
CA SER A 92 26.70 11.37 28.98
C SER A 92 26.10 12.03 30.21
N PHE A 93 24.76 12.20 30.27
CA PHE A 93 24.08 12.86 31.38
C PHE A 93 24.17 12.04 32.71
N PHE A 94 24.10 10.72 32.59
CA PHE A 94 24.16 9.80 33.74
C PHE A 94 25.60 9.50 34.15
N GLY A 95 26.31 10.45 34.74
CA GLY A 95 27.74 10.44 35.04
C GLY A 95 28.30 9.35 35.98
N CYS A 96 27.54 8.30 36.34
CA CYS A 96 27.95 7.24 37.25
C CYS A 96 28.60 6.07 36.49
N LYS A 97 29.88 5.77 36.79
CA LYS A 97 30.71 4.79 36.01
C LYS A 97 30.09 3.39 35.80
N LYS A 98 29.34 2.87 36.76
CA LYS A 98 28.75 1.53 36.64
C LYS A 98 27.48 1.52 35.79
N TRP A 99 26.61 2.51 35.95
CA TRP A 99 25.35 2.63 35.21
C TRP A 99 25.56 3.15 33.77
N SER A 100 26.55 3.97 33.52
CA SER A 100 26.85 4.55 32.20
C SER A 100 27.13 3.46 31.17
N LYS A 101 27.90 2.42 31.50
CA LYS A 101 28.17 1.29 30.60
C LYS A 101 26.92 0.48 30.28
N GLY A 102 26.12 0.17 31.31
CA GLY A 102 24.85 -0.53 31.13
C GLY A 102 23.87 0.23 30.26
N LEU A 103 23.72 1.54 30.51
CA LEU A 103 22.88 2.42 29.71
C LEU A 103 23.35 2.55 28.26
N THR A 104 24.68 2.66 28.03
CA THR A 104 25.24 2.67 26.68
C THR A 104 24.90 1.39 25.92
N ILE A 105 25.09 0.22 26.56
CA ILE A 105 24.78 -1.07 25.95
C ILE A 105 23.28 -1.17 25.66
N ALA A 106 22.41 -0.83 26.62
CA ALA A 106 20.95 -0.91 26.45
C ALA A 106 20.46 0.01 25.33
N LEU A 107 20.94 1.26 25.29
CA LEU A 107 20.55 2.21 24.26
C LEU A 107 21.02 1.79 22.86
N CYS A 108 22.30 1.38 22.74
CA CYS A 108 22.83 0.89 21.49
C CYS A 108 22.12 -0.41 21.04
N PHE A 109 21.78 -1.29 21.96
CA PHE A 109 21.03 -2.51 21.66
C PHE A 109 19.62 -2.19 21.12
N LEU A 110 18.88 -1.28 21.75
CA LEU A 110 17.55 -0.87 21.31
C LEU A 110 17.59 -0.25 19.91
N LEU A 111 18.52 0.66 19.66
CA LEU A 111 18.66 1.29 18.33
C LEU A 111 19.08 0.27 17.27
N THR A 112 19.99 -0.65 17.61
CA THR A 112 20.41 -1.73 16.70
C THR A 112 19.26 -2.70 16.42
N ALA A 113 18.47 -3.06 17.44
CA ALA A 113 17.29 -3.91 17.27
C ALA A 113 16.27 -3.24 16.34
N PHE A 114 16.02 -1.94 16.51
CA PHE A 114 15.15 -1.19 15.61
C PHE A 114 15.70 -1.17 14.17
N THR A 115 16.99 -0.89 13.97
CA THR A 115 17.61 -0.97 12.64
C THR A 115 17.45 -2.36 12.00
N MET A 116 17.51 -3.43 12.80
CA MET A 116 17.29 -4.78 12.29
C MET A 116 15.82 -5.07 11.93
N VAL A 117 14.87 -4.51 12.68
CA VAL A 117 13.45 -4.59 12.31
C VAL A 117 13.24 -3.93 10.95
N GLU A 118 13.74 -2.72 10.75
CA GLU A 118 13.63 -2.01 9.46
C GLU A 118 14.39 -2.72 8.33
N PHE A 119 15.51 -3.35 8.64
CA PHE A 119 16.21 -4.22 7.68
C PHE A 119 15.30 -5.38 7.23
N PHE A 120 14.60 -6.05 8.15
CA PHE A 120 13.71 -7.14 7.80
C PHE A 120 12.47 -6.67 7.04
N VAL A 121 11.95 -5.51 7.39
CA VAL A 121 10.82 -4.88 6.69
C VAL A 121 11.21 -4.53 5.26
N GLU A 122 12.32 -3.83 5.08
CA GLU A 122 12.82 -3.46 3.75
C GLU A 122 13.19 -4.70 2.93
N PHE A 123 13.84 -5.68 3.54
CA PHE A 123 14.18 -6.94 2.86
C PHE A 123 12.95 -7.71 2.38
N SER A 124 11.83 -7.65 3.12
CA SER A 124 10.59 -8.38 2.80
C SER A 124 9.64 -7.59 1.92
N TYR A 125 9.55 -6.27 2.10
CA TYR A 125 8.54 -5.41 1.47
C TYR A 125 9.14 -4.35 0.53
N GLN A 126 10.46 -4.31 0.38
CA GLN A 126 11.19 -3.34 -0.45
C GLN A 126 10.87 -1.87 -0.11
N THR A 127 10.47 -1.60 1.14
CA THR A 127 10.12 -0.28 1.66
C THR A 127 10.44 -0.17 3.14
N TYR A 128 10.77 1.04 3.61
CA TYR A 128 10.87 1.36 5.04
C TYR A 128 9.53 1.80 5.59
N MET A 129 9.25 1.48 6.85
CA MET A 129 7.96 1.75 7.47
C MET A 129 8.05 2.68 8.68
N PRO A 130 7.12 3.65 8.84
CA PRO A 130 7.04 4.47 10.05
C PRO A 130 6.87 3.64 11.32
N VAL A 131 7.40 4.11 12.45
CA VAL A 131 7.29 3.43 13.76
C VAL A 131 5.82 3.17 14.14
N SER A 132 4.93 4.10 13.84
CA SER A 132 3.49 3.95 14.07
C SER A 132 2.91 2.72 13.37
N THR A 133 3.31 2.52 12.12
CA THR A 133 2.90 1.39 11.29
C THR A 133 3.48 0.06 11.80
N LEU A 134 4.78 0.05 12.14
CA LEU A 134 5.41 -1.14 12.75
C LEU A 134 4.72 -1.58 14.03
N VAL A 135 4.36 -0.63 14.89
CA VAL A 135 3.67 -0.92 16.16
C VAL A 135 2.25 -1.45 15.91
N SER A 136 1.52 -0.88 14.97
CA SER A 136 0.15 -1.34 14.65
C SER A 136 0.13 -2.73 13.99
N GLY A 137 1.12 -3.03 13.14
CA GLY A 137 1.26 -4.32 12.46
C GLY A 137 1.88 -5.43 13.32
N ALA A 138 2.65 -5.08 14.37
CA ALA A 138 3.46 -6.04 15.12
C ALA A 138 2.65 -7.20 15.73
N LYS A 139 1.39 -6.97 16.12
CA LYS A 139 0.54 -8.01 16.70
C LYS A 139 0.15 -9.06 15.64
N GLY A 140 -0.32 -8.63 14.48
CA GLY A 140 -0.67 -9.53 13.37
C GLY A 140 0.54 -10.35 12.91
N VAL A 141 1.68 -9.69 12.68
CA VAL A 141 2.92 -10.38 12.29
C VAL A 141 3.36 -11.41 13.34
N ALA A 142 3.21 -11.11 14.62
CA ALA A 142 3.62 -12.04 15.69
C ALA A 142 2.67 -13.23 15.87
N THR A 143 1.38 -13.10 15.50
CA THR A 143 0.40 -14.18 15.63
C THR A 143 0.29 -15.02 14.36
N ASP A 144 0.24 -14.38 13.20
CA ASP A 144 -0.17 -15.01 11.97
C ASP A 144 1.01 -15.43 11.08
N PHE A 145 2.18 -14.78 11.25
CA PHE A 145 3.40 -15.02 10.45
C PHE A 145 4.64 -15.37 11.30
N ALA A 146 4.45 -15.86 12.51
CA ALA A 146 5.56 -16.16 13.43
C ALA A 146 6.59 -17.14 12.85
N ASP A 147 6.15 -18.15 12.13
CA ASP A 147 6.98 -19.16 11.47
C ASP A 147 7.81 -18.55 10.32
N VAL A 148 7.20 -17.70 9.50
CA VAL A 148 7.88 -16.96 8.42
C VAL A 148 8.96 -16.03 8.98
N VAL A 149 8.63 -15.30 10.05
CA VAL A 149 9.58 -14.41 10.73
C VAL A 149 10.74 -15.22 11.32
N ILE A 150 10.47 -16.38 11.94
CA ILE A 150 11.52 -17.25 12.49
C ILE A 150 12.47 -17.73 11.38
N VAL A 151 11.93 -18.19 10.25
CA VAL A 151 12.73 -18.63 9.10
C VAL A 151 13.59 -17.48 8.57
N LEU A 152 13.01 -16.31 8.36
CA LEU A 152 13.71 -15.12 7.91
C LEU A 152 14.85 -14.71 8.85
N VAL A 153 14.57 -14.66 10.15
CA VAL A 153 15.58 -14.36 11.18
C VAL A 153 16.71 -15.39 11.19
N LEU A 154 16.41 -16.67 11.03
CA LEU A 154 17.44 -17.73 10.97
C LEU A 154 18.30 -17.61 9.70
N GLN A 155 17.71 -17.32 8.55
CA GLN A 155 18.41 -17.11 7.28
C GLN A 155 19.36 -15.90 7.34
N GLN A 156 18.92 -14.80 7.97
CA GLN A 156 19.69 -13.58 8.11
C GLN A 156 20.49 -13.48 9.42
N SER A 157 20.59 -14.58 10.19
CA SER A 157 21.24 -14.60 11.51
C SER A 157 22.68 -14.09 11.52
N TRP A 158 23.43 -14.29 10.44
CA TRP A 158 24.79 -13.77 10.30
C TRP A 158 24.83 -12.23 10.28
N ARG A 159 23.82 -11.54 9.68
CA ARG A 159 23.72 -10.08 9.67
C ARG A 159 23.40 -9.56 11.08
N ILE A 160 22.52 -10.24 11.82
CA ILE A 160 22.27 -9.95 13.24
C ILE A 160 23.55 -10.04 14.06
N LEU A 161 24.34 -11.09 13.85
CA LEU A 161 25.63 -11.23 14.54
C LEU A 161 26.60 -10.12 14.19
N VAL A 162 26.68 -9.71 12.92
CA VAL A 162 27.55 -8.61 12.46
C VAL A 162 27.21 -7.31 13.17
N VAL A 163 25.92 -6.91 13.22
CA VAL A 163 25.53 -5.63 13.88
C VAL A 163 25.65 -5.66 15.41
N LEU A 164 25.52 -6.84 16.03
CA LEU A 164 25.67 -7.01 17.50
C LEU A 164 27.14 -7.14 17.96
N LEU A 165 28.04 -7.55 17.06
CA LEU A 165 29.44 -7.78 17.39
C LEU A 165 30.14 -6.60 18.12
N PRO A 166 29.98 -5.33 17.68
CA PRO A 166 30.58 -4.20 18.40
C PRO A 166 30.01 -4.01 19.80
N ILE A 167 28.70 -4.25 20.01
CA ILE A 167 28.05 -4.16 21.33
C ILE A 167 28.62 -5.23 22.28
N ILE A 168 28.76 -6.46 21.80
CA ILE A 168 29.35 -7.55 22.54
C ILE A 168 30.81 -7.23 22.89
N ALA A 169 31.58 -6.77 21.90
CA ALA A 169 32.98 -6.36 22.11
C ALA A 169 33.11 -5.22 23.14
N TYR A 170 32.26 -4.20 23.06
CA TYR A 170 32.20 -3.12 24.04
C TYR A 170 31.85 -3.64 25.44
N GLY A 171 30.87 -4.54 25.52
CA GLY A 171 30.46 -5.19 26.77
C GLY A 171 31.61 -5.96 27.44
N LEU A 172 32.40 -6.67 26.68
CA LEU A 172 33.51 -7.51 27.17
C LEU A 172 34.78 -6.70 27.45
N LEU A 173 35.16 -5.80 26.53
CA LEU A 173 36.48 -5.18 26.48
C LEU A 173 36.52 -3.74 26.97
N ALA A 174 35.40 -2.98 26.97
CA ALA A 174 35.42 -1.57 27.33
C ALA A 174 35.45 -1.32 28.85
N GLN A 175 36.31 -0.37 29.25
CA GLN A 175 36.20 0.29 30.53
C GLN A 175 35.51 1.67 30.36
N PRO A 176 34.41 1.93 31.07
CA PRO A 176 33.71 3.20 30.93
C PRO A 176 34.59 4.36 31.42
N VAL A 177 34.64 5.41 30.65
CA VAL A 177 35.32 6.66 30.95
C VAL A 177 34.28 7.77 31.17
N PRO A 178 34.36 8.56 32.25
CA PRO A 178 33.41 9.66 32.46
C PRO A 178 33.54 10.71 31.37
N THR A 179 32.42 11.20 30.89
CA THR A 179 32.38 12.28 29.88
C THR A 179 32.51 13.65 30.55
N SER A 180 33.47 14.46 30.11
CA SER A 180 33.68 15.82 30.63
C SER A 180 32.58 16.77 30.14
N TRP A 181 32.34 17.87 30.88
CA TRP A 181 31.43 18.94 30.47
C TRP A 181 31.82 19.53 29.08
N ARG A 182 33.12 19.71 28.83
CA ARG A 182 33.64 20.19 27.55
C ARG A 182 33.30 19.21 26.41
N THR A 183 33.43 17.94 26.66
CA THR A 183 33.07 16.89 25.65
C THR A 183 31.58 16.91 25.31
N ARG A 184 30.70 17.15 26.28
CA ARG A 184 29.25 17.26 26.02
C ARG A 184 28.93 18.45 25.11
N TRP A 185 29.50 19.64 25.40
CA TRP A 185 29.30 20.77 24.50
C TRP A 185 29.92 20.56 23.12
N PHE A 186 31.08 19.90 23.07
CA PHE A 186 31.69 19.52 21.79
C PHE A 186 30.80 18.60 20.97
N THR A 187 30.26 17.51 21.56
CA THR A 187 29.37 16.59 20.84
C THR A 187 28.06 17.25 20.43
N LEU A 188 27.50 18.14 21.26
CA LEU A 188 26.30 18.91 20.89
C LEU A 188 26.58 19.87 19.72
N ALA A 189 27.68 20.61 19.77
CA ALA A 189 28.08 21.49 18.67
C ALA A 189 28.39 20.69 17.39
N SER A 190 29.04 19.53 17.53
CA SER A 190 29.30 18.62 16.41
C SER A 190 28.03 18.07 15.78
N SER A 191 26.98 17.80 16.59
CA SER A 191 25.67 17.39 16.08
C SER A 191 25.05 18.48 15.20
N LEU A 192 25.02 19.72 15.68
CA LEU A 192 24.47 20.85 14.91
C LEU A 192 25.24 21.09 13.60
N VAL A 193 26.58 21.03 13.64
CA VAL A 193 27.42 21.18 12.45
C VAL A 193 27.17 20.01 11.45
N ALA A 194 27.06 18.79 11.97
CA ALA A 194 26.78 17.61 11.13
C ALA A 194 25.41 17.71 10.44
N TYR A 195 24.36 18.11 11.16
CA TYR A 195 23.05 18.33 10.55
C TYR A 195 23.10 19.44 9.50
N ALA A 196 23.72 20.57 9.78
CA ALA A 196 23.85 21.66 8.81
C ALA A 196 24.61 21.20 7.54
N ALA A 197 25.70 20.43 7.71
CA ALA A 197 26.48 19.89 6.60
C ALA A 197 25.67 18.86 5.80
N ALA A 198 24.92 17.96 6.46
CA ALA A 198 24.09 16.96 5.82
C ALA A 198 22.95 17.61 5.00
N PHE A 199 22.26 18.61 5.56
CA PHE A 199 21.25 19.38 4.83
C PHE A 199 21.87 20.14 3.65
N ALA A 200 23.06 20.71 3.82
CA ALA A 200 23.75 21.36 2.70
C ALA A 200 24.11 20.38 1.58
N ILE A 201 24.43 19.12 1.89
CA ILE A 201 24.62 18.07 0.89
C ILE A 201 23.30 17.75 0.20
N VAL A 202 22.23 17.50 0.95
CA VAL A 202 20.90 17.14 0.39
C VAL A 202 20.39 18.25 -0.53
N PHE A 203 20.35 19.50 -0.06
CA PHE A 203 19.83 20.62 -0.84
C PHE A 203 20.80 21.12 -1.91
N GLY A 204 22.10 21.06 -1.66
CA GLY A 204 23.13 21.54 -2.60
C GLY A 204 23.35 20.63 -3.81
N VAL A 205 23.09 19.33 -3.67
CA VAL A 205 23.22 18.34 -4.74
C VAL A 205 21.86 18.02 -5.38
N GLY A 206 20.77 18.64 -4.87
CA GLY A 206 19.42 18.42 -5.40
C GLY A 206 18.92 16.98 -5.16
N ILE A 207 19.39 16.32 -4.11
CA ILE A 207 18.90 15.00 -3.71
C ILE A 207 17.50 15.19 -3.15
N ASP A 208 16.50 14.80 -3.89
CA ASP A 208 15.09 14.63 -3.47
C ASP A 208 14.50 15.75 -2.58
N ALA A 209 15.05 16.98 -2.64
CA ALA A 209 14.56 18.11 -1.83
C ALA A 209 13.09 18.42 -2.09
N ASP A 210 12.65 18.30 -3.35
CA ASP A 210 11.26 18.52 -3.74
C ASP A 210 10.33 17.42 -3.17
N ARG A 211 10.78 16.17 -3.08
CA ARG A 211 10.03 15.07 -2.47
C ARG A 211 9.90 15.19 -0.97
N LEU A 212 10.89 15.78 -0.32
CA LEU A 212 10.87 16.03 1.12
C LEU A 212 9.97 17.21 1.52
N SER A 213 9.71 18.13 0.58
CA SER A 213 8.91 19.33 0.84
C SER A 213 7.46 19.18 0.37
N THR A 214 7.22 18.66 -0.82
CA THR A 214 5.89 18.63 -1.48
C THR A 214 5.18 17.26 -1.39
N ALA A 215 5.93 16.16 -1.48
CA ALA A 215 5.41 14.80 -1.43
C ALA A 215 6.21 13.95 -0.45
N TYR A 216 6.10 14.26 0.86
CA TYR A 216 6.82 13.50 1.88
C TYR A 216 6.39 12.04 1.89
N ASN A 217 7.37 11.16 1.74
CA ASN A 217 7.23 9.72 1.90
C ASN A 217 8.35 9.25 2.83
N PHE A 218 8.03 8.42 3.83
CA PHE A 218 8.99 7.95 4.83
C PHE A 218 10.12 7.14 4.19
N ASP A 219 9.79 6.23 3.27
CA ASP A 219 10.78 5.42 2.54
C ASP A 219 11.77 6.32 1.78
N SER A 220 11.26 7.28 1.01
CA SER A 220 12.11 8.25 0.29
C SER A 220 13.00 9.08 1.23
N ALA A 221 12.48 9.46 2.40
CA ALA A 221 13.25 10.19 3.41
C ALA A 221 14.38 9.32 4.00
N VAL A 222 14.10 8.05 4.30
CA VAL A 222 15.11 7.09 4.77
C VAL A 222 16.19 6.84 3.70
N ARG A 223 15.79 6.65 2.45
CA ARG A 223 16.74 6.44 1.33
C ARG A 223 17.62 7.68 1.07
N ALA A 224 17.11 8.89 1.29
CA ALA A 224 17.85 10.14 1.09
C ALA A 224 18.74 10.54 2.28
N MET A 225 18.28 10.32 3.53
CA MET A 225 18.88 10.88 4.73
C MET A 225 19.23 9.85 5.81
N GLY A 226 18.90 8.59 5.58
CA GLY A 226 19.08 7.51 6.54
C GLY A 226 17.92 7.32 7.50
N LEU A 227 17.83 6.12 8.10
CA LEU A 227 16.74 5.70 8.97
C LEU A 227 16.56 6.64 10.18
N ASN A 228 17.65 6.98 10.85
CA ASN A 228 17.60 7.82 12.04
C ASN A 228 17.05 9.22 11.75
N MET A 229 17.36 9.81 10.59
CA MET A 229 16.82 11.12 10.21
C MET A 229 15.39 11.01 9.70
N GLY A 230 15.05 9.95 8.96
CA GLY A 230 13.68 9.65 8.56
C GLY A 230 12.73 9.61 9.76
N MET A 231 13.11 8.91 10.85
CA MET A 231 12.36 8.88 12.11
C MET A 231 12.19 10.25 12.77
N VAL A 232 13.23 11.07 12.77
CA VAL A 232 13.14 12.44 13.32
C VAL A 232 12.13 13.27 12.53
N LEU A 233 12.18 13.20 11.21
CA LEU A 233 11.25 13.92 10.34
C LEU A 233 9.80 13.42 10.50
N GLU A 234 9.60 12.12 10.58
CA GLU A 234 8.28 11.52 10.84
C GLU A 234 7.70 12.02 12.16
N THR A 235 8.51 12.02 13.23
CA THR A 235 8.08 12.53 14.55
C THR A 235 7.75 14.03 14.51
N MET A 236 8.51 14.82 13.73
CA MET A 236 8.26 16.26 13.58
C MET A 236 7.00 16.54 12.76
N LYS A 237 6.72 15.73 11.71
CA LYS A 237 5.55 15.90 10.85
C LYS A 237 4.28 15.27 11.44
N GLY A 238 4.40 14.19 12.21
CA GLY A 238 3.25 13.55 12.89
C GLY A 238 2.70 14.36 14.05
N GLY A 239 3.41 15.40 14.54
CA GLY A 239 2.92 16.36 15.53
C GLY A 239 2.13 17.52 14.93
N ASP A 240 2.26 17.76 13.63
CA ASP A 240 1.66 18.89 12.91
C ASP A 240 0.70 18.39 11.83
N SER A 241 -0.39 17.71 12.23
CA SER A 241 -1.49 17.39 11.30
C SER A 241 -2.18 18.65 10.74
N GLU A 242 -1.88 19.84 11.30
CA GLU A 242 -2.30 21.14 10.79
C GLU A 242 -1.20 21.89 9.98
N ALA A 243 0.06 21.43 9.98
CA ALA A 243 1.16 22.12 9.35
C ALA A 243 1.32 21.72 7.88
N ALA A 244 1.12 22.69 7.03
CA ALA A 244 1.37 22.73 5.60
C ALA A 244 0.47 21.80 4.75
N ALA A 245 -0.78 22.23 4.54
CA ALA A 245 -1.54 21.81 3.35
C ALA A 245 -0.61 21.91 2.12
N GLY A 246 -0.46 20.83 1.38
CA GLY A 246 0.29 20.83 0.13
C GLY A 246 -0.27 21.90 -0.80
N ASP A 247 0.58 22.71 -1.37
CA ASP A 247 0.14 23.66 -2.40
C ASP A 247 0.08 22.93 -3.74
N PHE A 248 -1.07 23.04 -4.41
CA PHE A 248 -1.24 22.56 -5.76
C PHE A 248 -0.55 23.50 -6.75
N LEU A 249 0.13 22.91 -7.73
CA LEU A 249 0.77 23.65 -8.82
C LEU A 249 -0.27 23.91 -9.94
N ILE A 250 -1.22 24.81 -9.67
CA ILE A 250 -2.27 25.20 -10.63
C ILE A 250 -1.68 26.21 -11.61
N GLU A 251 -1.81 25.94 -12.91
CA GLU A 251 -1.54 26.93 -13.95
C GLU A 251 -2.79 27.80 -14.13
N GLU A 252 -2.62 29.12 -14.16
CA GLU A 252 -3.72 29.99 -14.59
C GLU A 252 -4.08 29.62 -16.03
N PRO A 253 -5.39 29.52 -16.37
CA PRO A 253 -5.80 29.16 -17.72
C PRO A 253 -5.21 30.17 -18.71
N VAL A 254 -4.30 29.70 -19.55
CA VAL A 254 -3.85 30.46 -20.71
C VAL A 254 -5.06 30.55 -21.64
N SER A 255 -5.62 31.74 -21.79
CA SER A 255 -6.64 32.01 -22.80
C SER A 255 -6.01 31.72 -24.16
N VAL A 256 -6.28 30.56 -24.72
CA VAL A 256 -5.94 30.25 -26.10
C VAL A 256 -6.99 30.98 -26.96
N ASP A 257 -6.58 32.05 -27.57
CA ASP A 257 -7.35 32.64 -28.66
C ASP A 257 -7.51 31.58 -29.76
N VAL A 258 -8.69 31.00 -29.84
CA VAL A 258 -9.07 30.10 -30.93
C VAL A 258 -9.16 30.98 -32.18
N PRO A 259 -8.38 30.74 -33.26
CA PRO A 259 -8.51 31.47 -34.48
C PRO A 259 -9.90 31.21 -35.06
N GLU A 260 -10.66 32.27 -35.28
CA GLU A 260 -11.91 32.23 -36.07
C GLU A 260 -11.64 31.61 -37.45
N THR A 261 -12.24 30.45 -37.69
CA THR A 261 -12.25 29.81 -39.01
C THR A 261 -13.10 30.63 -39.96
N VAL A 262 -12.46 31.19 -40.98
CA VAL A 262 -13.10 31.86 -42.12
C VAL A 262 -13.88 30.82 -42.92
N PRO A 263 -15.13 31.07 -43.32
CA PRO A 263 -15.92 30.16 -44.15
C PRO A 263 -15.32 30.01 -45.55
N ALA A 264 -15.08 28.81 -45.99
CA ALA A 264 -14.70 28.49 -47.36
C ALA A 264 -15.93 28.48 -48.28
N GLU A 265 -15.75 29.06 -49.47
CA GLU A 265 -16.76 29.19 -50.53
C GLU A 265 -17.23 27.81 -51.04
N THR A 266 -18.53 27.74 -51.32
CA THR A 266 -19.29 26.60 -51.84
C THR A 266 -18.94 26.27 -53.29
N GLU A 267 -18.58 25.02 -53.59
CA GLU A 267 -18.69 24.39 -54.92
C GLU A 267 -19.76 23.27 -54.87
N PRO A 268 -20.37 22.89 -56.04
CA PRO A 268 -21.71 22.29 -56.04
C PRO A 268 -21.78 20.81 -55.76
N GLU A 269 -22.93 20.39 -55.19
CA GLU A 269 -23.37 19.08 -54.76
C GLU A 269 -23.09 17.91 -55.73
N GLU A 270 -22.28 16.96 -55.28
CA GLU A 270 -22.47 15.53 -55.61
C GLU A 270 -23.13 14.85 -54.41
N THR A 271 -24.16 14.05 -54.68
CA THR A 271 -24.93 13.32 -53.69
C THR A 271 -24.04 12.31 -52.91
N VAL A 272 -23.66 12.72 -51.70
CA VAL A 272 -22.95 11.90 -50.74
C VAL A 272 -23.97 11.17 -49.85
N PRO A 273 -23.72 9.92 -49.42
CA PRO A 273 -24.56 9.25 -48.44
C PRO A 273 -24.65 10.10 -47.16
N GLN A 274 -25.83 10.14 -46.58
CA GLN A 274 -26.15 10.94 -45.41
C GLN A 274 -25.10 10.66 -44.30
N GLU A 275 -24.18 11.61 -44.08
CA GLU A 275 -23.30 11.59 -42.89
C GLU A 275 -24.21 11.64 -41.66
N THR A 276 -24.16 10.61 -40.88
CA THR A 276 -24.71 10.63 -39.51
C THR A 276 -24.00 11.73 -38.75
N GLU A 277 -24.74 12.65 -38.15
CA GLU A 277 -24.16 13.71 -37.32
C GLU A 277 -23.24 13.05 -36.26
N PRO A 278 -22.04 13.58 -36.00
CA PRO A 278 -21.14 13.00 -35.03
C PRO A 278 -21.80 12.97 -33.65
N ILE A 279 -21.77 11.82 -33.00
CA ILE A 279 -22.28 11.66 -31.63
C ILE A 279 -21.44 12.55 -30.72
N VAL A 280 -22.08 13.50 -30.04
CA VAL A 280 -21.44 14.34 -29.03
C VAL A 280 -21.63 13.69 -27.67
N TYR A 281 -20.54 13.21 -27.09
CA TYR A 281 -20.53 12.60 -25.75
C TYR A 281 -20.50 13.68 -24.66
N GLY A 282 -21.22 13.45 -23.54
CA GLY A 282 -21.19 14.29 -22.35
C GLY A 282 -19.88 14.19 -21.59
N ASP A 283 -19.72 15.03 -20.58
CA ASP A 283 -18.60 14.95 -19.64
C ASP A 283 -18.93 14.00 -18.48
N ASN A 284 -17.93 13.29 -17.94
CA ASN A 284 -18.06 12.51 -16.73
C ASN A 284 -17.97 13.44 -15.52
N VAL A 285 -19.09 14.05 -15.15
CA VAL A 285 -19.21 15.00 -14.03
C VAL A 285 -20.47 14.73 -13.20
N LEU A 286 -20.43 15.10 -11.94
CA LEU A 286 -21.60 15.18 -11.08
C LEU A 286 -22.24 16.57 -11.26
N GLU A 287 -23.19 16.69 -12.19
CA GLU A 287 -23.77 17.97 -12.61
C GLU A 287 -24.38 18.80 -11.46
N GLU A 288 -24.73 18.15 -10.35
CA GLU A 288 -25.26 18.82 -9.16
C GLU A 288 -24.18 19.59 -8.37
N LEU A 289 -22.89 19.42 -8.70
CA LEU A 289 -21.78 20.00 -7.95
C LEU A 289 -21.02 21.05 -8.76
N ASP A 290 -20.95 22.26 -8.23
CA ASP A 290 -20.06 23.32 -8.68
C ASP A 290 -18.88 23.47 -7.73
N PHE A 291 -17.72 22.93 -8.09
CA PHE A 291 -16.52 22.97 -7.25
C PHE A 291 -15.93 24.38 -7.10
N GLY A 292 -16.21 25.31 -8.04
CA GLY A 292 -15.87 26.71 -7.91
C GLY A 292 -16.66 27.38 -6.79
N LEU A 293 -17.98 27.17 -6.76
CA LEU A 293 -18.86 27.67 -5.69
C LEU A 293 -18.54 27.01 -4.36
N LEU A 294 -18.34 25.69 -4.33
CA LEU A 294 -17.91 24.96 -3.12
C LEU A 294 -16.61 25.50 -2.54
N ALA A 295 -15.65 25.88 -3.39
CA ALA A 295 -14.39 26.47 -2.95
C ALA A 295 -14.55 27.86 -2.32
N GLU A 296 -15.52 28.66 -2.79
CA GLU A 296 -15.81 29.98 -2.25
C GLU A 296 -16.55 29.93 -0.92
N GLU A 297 -17.45 28.96 -0.74
CA GLU A 297 -18.28 28.81 0.46
C GLU A 297 -17.61 28.04 1.59
N GLU A 298 -16.57 27.24 1.28
CA GLU A 298 -15.91 26.36 2.24
C GLU A 298 -15.04 27.17 3.23
N ARG A 299 -15.26 26.90 4.53
CA ARG A 299 -14.54 27.56 5.64
C ARG A 299 -13.22 26.88 5.99
N ASN A 300 -13.12 25.58 5.73
CA ASN A 300 -11.88 24.84 5.90
C ASN A 300 -10.94 25.17 4.71
N SER A 301 -9.93 25.97 4.97
CA SER A 301 -9.00 26.43 3.93
C SER A 301 -8.29 25.30 3.19
N ARG A 302 -8.11 24.14 3.83
CA ARG A 302 -7.51 22.95 3.23
C ARG A 302 -8.46 22.30 2.23
N VAL A 303 -9.73 22.13 2.59
CA VAL A 303 -10.79 21.61 1.72
C VAL A 303 -11.04 22.58 0.57
N ALA A 304 -11.11 23.90 0.82
CA ALA A 304 -11.25 24.91 -0.22
C ALA A 304 -10.13 24.86 -1.27
N LYS A 305 -8.89 24.58 -0.88
CA LYS A 305 -7.77 24.36 -1.81
C LYS A 305 -7.98 23.14 -2.70
N ILE A 306 -8.51 22.03 -2.12
CA ILE A 306 -8.82 20.81 -2.89
C ILE A 306 -9.94 21.09 -3.89
N HIS A 307 -11.03 21.77 -3.47
CA HIS A 307 -12.11 22.19 -4.39
C HIS A 307 -11.58 23.02 -5.55
N LYS A 308 -10.69 24.00 -5.29
CA LYS A 308 -10.05 24.80 -6.35
C LYS A 308 -9.24 23.95 -7.33
N TYR A 309 -8.49 22.98 -6.80
CA TYR A 309 -7.73 22.06 -7.64
C TYR A 309 -8.67 21.22 -8.52
N VAL A 310 -9.68 20.58 -7.95
CA VAL A 310 -10.67 19.79 -8.70
C VAL A 310 -11.37 20.66 -9.76
N ASN A 311 -11.73 21.90 -9.42
CA ASN A 311 -12.35 22.83 -10.36
C ASN A 311 -11.40 23.23 -11.52
N SER A 312 -10.08 23.16 -11.32
CA SER A 312 -9.10 23.47 -12.37
C SER A 312 -8.85 22.32 -13.34
N LEU A 313 -9.34 21.12 -13.06
CA LEU A 313 -9.18 19.95 -13.92
C LEU A 313 -10.27 19.94 -15.01
N THR A 314 -9.88 19.48 -16.18
CA THR A 314 -10.84 19.18 -17.27
C THR A 314 -11.43 17.79 -17.02
N PRO A 315 -12.75 17.62 -16.98
CA PRO A 315 -13.34 16.29 -16.86
C PRO A 315 -13.10 15.45 -18.11
N SER A 316 -13.01 14.15 -17.96
CA SER A 316 -13.02 13.23 -19.10
C SER A 316 -14.40 13.18 -19.74
N LYS A 317 -14.43 12.85 -21.02
CA LYS A 317 -15.67 12.65 -21.74
C LYS A 317 -16.14 11.20 -21.68
N GLN A 318 -17.46 11.03 -21.70
CA GLN A 318 -18.06 9.78 -22.08
C GLN A 318 -17.61 9.40 -23.49
N ASN A 319 -17.71 8.11 -23.83
CA ASN A 319 -17.25 7.58 -25.11
C ASN A 319 -18.18 6.49 -25.63
N GLN A 320 -17.86 5.89 -26.76
CA GLN A 320 -18.69 4.84 -27.39
C GLN A 320 -18.89 3.57 -26.53
N TYR A 321 -18.11 3.39 -25.47
CA TYR A 321 -18.19 2.27 -24.56
C TYR A 321 -18.89 2.61 -23.23
N THR A 322 -19.31 3.86 -23.04
CA THR A 322 -20.08 4.27 -21.86
C THR A 322 -21.35 3.45 -21.76
N GLY A 323 -21.54 2.74 -20.65
CA GLY A 323 -22.69 1.86 -20.43
C GLY A 323 -22.64 0.50 -21.13
N LEU A 324 -21.51 0.10 -21.70
CA LEU A 324 -21.34 -1.22 -22.33
C LEU A 324 -21.75 -2.38 -21.39
N PHE A 325 -21.53 -2.20 -20.08
CA PHE A 325 -21.87 -3.15 -19.04
C PHE A 325 -23.06 -2.71 -18.15
N GLU A 326 -23.86 -1.75 -18.58
CA GLU A 326 -25.01 -1.30 -17.80
C GLU A 326 -25.94 -2.47 -17.46
N GLY A 327 -26.25 -2.62 -16.17
CA GLY A 327 -27.11 -3.68 -15.64
C GLY A 327 -26.48 -5.06 -15.53
N LYS A 328 -25.24 -5.28 -15.98
CA LYS A 328 -24.55 -6.56 -15.87
C LYS A 328 -24.00 -6.81 -14.47
N ASN A 329 -23.76 -8.07 -14.13
CA ASN A 329 -23.09 -8.46 -12.90
C ASN A 329 -21.61 -8.09 -12.93
N LEU A 330 -21.02 -7.83 -11.75
CA LEU A 330 -19.58 -7.57 -11.59
C LEU A 330 -18.96 -8.59 -10.63
N ILE A 331 -17.84 -9.17 -11.04
CA ILE A 331 -16.92 -9.93 -10.19
C ILE A 331 -15.55 -9.24 -10.27
N LEU A 332 -15.17 -8.56 -9.19
CA LEU A 332 -13.87 -7.88 -9.07
C LEU A 332 -12.92 -8.75 -8.25
N ILE A 333 -11.74 -9.03 -8.76
CA ILE A 333 -10.76 -9.94 -8.16
C ILE A 333 -9.44 -9.22 -7.95
N ALA A 334 -8.98 -9.15 -6.70
CA ALA A 334 -7.60 -8.81 -6.37
C ALA A 334 -6.82 -10.12 -6.19
N ALA A 335 -5.90 -10.38 -7.11
CA ALA A 335 -5.11 -11.61 -7.14
C ALA A 335 -3.77 -11.43 -6.43
N GLU A 336 -3.58 -12.13 -5.32
CA GLU A 336 -2.40 -12.06 -4.46
C GLU A 336 -1.13 -12.48 -5.20
N GLY A 337 -0.16 -11.56 -5.28
CA GLY A 337 1.18 -11.79 -5.84
C GLY A 337 1.17 -12.26 -7.31
N PHE A 338 0.11 -11.93 -8.06
CA PHE A 338 -0.07 -12.36 -9.44
C PHE A 338 0.88 -11.64 -10.40
N SER A 339 1.30 -12.33 -11.45
CA SER A 339 2.16 -11.80 -12.51
C SER A 339 1.66 -12.25 -13.88
N ALA A 340 1.83 -11.39 -14.89
CA ALA A 340 1.47 -11.69 -16.27
C ALA A 340 2.11 -12.99 -16.81
N GLU A 341 3.30 -13.37 -16.28
CA GLU A 341 4.00 -14.60 -16.66
C GLU A 341 3.27 -15.87 -16.25
N VAL A 342 2.23 -15.79 -15.39
CA VAL A 342 1.37 -16.92 -15.04
C VAL A 342 0.39 -17.25 -16.19
N ILE A 343 0.09 -16.29 -17.05
CA ILE A 343 -0.85 -16.47 -18.16
C ILE A 343 -0.20 -17.32 -19.27
N ASP A 344 -0.57 -18.58 -19.34
CA ASP A 344 0.02 -19.56 -20.27
C ASP A 344 -1.08 -20.43 -20.90
N PRO A 345 -1.10 -20.64 -22.24
CA PRO A 345 -2.18 -21.35 -22.91
C PRO A 345 -2.27 -22.85 -22.54
N GLU A 346 -1.18 -23.46 -22.05
CA GLU A 346 -1.15 -24.87 -21.69
C GLU A 346 -1.31 -25.06 -20.16
N LEU A 347 -0.70 -24.18 -19.35
CA LEU A 347 -0.68 -24.31 -17.91
C LEU A 347 -1.90 -23.65 -17.24
N THR A 348 -2.34 -22.50 -17.78
CA THR A 348 -3.44 -21.69 -17.22
C THR A 348 -4.43 -21.26 -18.31
N PRO A 349 -5.09 -22.22 -18.98
CA PRO A 349 -5.92 -21.96 -20.16
C PRO A 349 -7.11 -21.03 -19.91
N THR A 350 -7.67 -21.01 -18.69
CA THR A 350 -8.77 -20.10 -18.35
C THR A 350 -8.26 -18.67 -18.25
N LEU A 351 -7.17 -18.43 -17.49
CA LEU A 351 -6.52 -17.12 -17.44
C LEU A 351 -6.13 -16.62 -18.83
N TYR A 352 -5.58 -17.52 -19.66
CA TYR A 352 -5.22 -17.20 -21.04
C TYR A 352 -6.46 -16.80 -21.86
N ARG A 353 -7.57 -17.54 -21.78
CA ARG A 353 -8.83 -17.21 -22.43
C ARG A 353 -9.34 -15.83 -21.98
N LEU A 354 -9.47 -15.62 -20.67
CA LEU A 354 -10.00 -14.35 -20.13
C LEU A 354 -9.17 -13.15 -20.54
N ALA A 355 -7.85 -13.28 -20.60
CA ALA A 355 -6.93 -12.22 -21.00
C ALA A 355 -6.97 -11.91 -22.51
N ASN A 356 -7.31 -12.90 -23.37
CA ASN A 356 -7.25 -12.75 -24.82
C ASN A 356 -8.62 -12.61 -25.50
N GLU A 357 -9.71 -13.05 -24.84
CA GLU A 357 -11.09 -12.93 -25.33
C GLU A 357 -11.86 -11.79 -24.64
N GLY A 358 -11.25 -11.11 -23.64
CA GLY A 358 -11.73 -9.88 -23.03
C GLY A 358 -11.13 -8.63 -23.68
N ILE A 359 -11.07 -7.52 -22.93
CA ILE A 359 -10.33 -6.31 -23.31
C ILE A 359 -8.84 -6.61 -23.20
N LYS A 360 -8.10 -6.46 -24.30
CA LYS A 360 -6.65 -6.72 -24.35
C LYS A 360 -5.87 -5.50 -23.93
N PHE A 361 -5.21 -5.57 -22.79
CA PHE A 361 -4.32 -4.52 -22.27
C PHE A 361 -2.87 -4.87 -22.60
N HIS A 362 -2.21 -4.07 -23.45
CA HIS A 362 -0.85 -4.36 -23.90
C HIS A 362 0.22 -3.81 -22.96
N ASP A 363 -0.10 -2.84 -22.10
CA ASP A 363 0.87 -2.09 -21.31
C ASP A 363 0.29 -1.72 -19.93
N TYR A 364 -0.03 -2.76 -19.14
CA TYR A 364 -0.62 -2.59 -17.81
C TYR A 364 0.43 -2.67 -16.69
N TYR A 365 0.23 -1.86 -15.66
CA TYR A 365 1.11 -1.76 -14.49
C TYR A 365 0.33 -1.93 -13.19
N GLN A 366 0.90 -2.72 -12.27
CA GLN A 366 0.49 -2.77 -10.88
C GLN A 366 1.61 -2.21 -10.00
N PRO A 367 1.66 -0.90 -9.77
CA PRO A 367 2.71 -0.30 -8.96
C PRO A 367 2.73 -0.87 -7.55
N MET A 368 3.92 -1.23 -7.07
CA MET A 368 4.10 -1.62 -5.68
C MET A 368 3.97 -0.38 -4.79
N TRP A 369 2.86 -0.28 -4.08
CA TRP A 369 2.61 0.76 -3.09
C TRP A 369 3.13 0.33 -1.72
N GLY A 370 3.41 1.27 -0.81
CA GLY A 370 4.10 1.04 0.46
C GLY A 370 3.49 0.01 1.41
N GLY A 371 2.26 -0.41 1.19
CA GLY A 371 1.55 -1.40 2.00
C GLY A 371 1.34 -2.75 1.33
N SER A 372 2.10 -3.10 0.28
CA SER A 372 1.93 -4.33 -0.50
C SER A 372 0.45 -4.66 -0.77
N THR A 373 -0.04 -5.84 -0.36
CA THR A 373 -1.44 -6.28 -0.50
C THR A 373 -2.47 -5.21 -0.11
N SER A 374 -2.33 -4.61 1.08
CA SER A 374 -3.30 -3.61 1.56
C SER A 374 -3.35 -2.36 0.68
N SER A 375 -2.22 -1.91 0.15
CA SER A 375 -2.16 -0.74 -0.72
C SER A 375 -2.52 -1.07 -2.17
N GLY A 376 -2.17 -2.26 -2.64
CA GLY A 376 -2.59 -2.76 -3.95
C GLY A 376 -4.11 -2.92 -4.02
N GLU A 377 -4.69 -3.61 -3.04
CA GLU A 377 -6.15 -3.75 -2.88
C GLU A 377 -6.85 -2.39 -2.84
N PHE A 378 -6.34 -1.45 -2.02
CA PHE A 378 -6.88 -0.08 -1.95
C PHE A 378 -6.81 0.64 -3.31
N SER A 379 -5.74 0.47 -4.09
CA SER A 379 -5.61 1.13 -5.41
C SER A 379 -6.67 0.66 -6.40
N ILE A 380 -7.03 -0.63 -6.38
CA ILE A 380 -8.07 -1.22 -7.23
C ILE A 380 -9.46 -0.63 -6.89
N PHE A 381 -9.75 -0.43 -5.60
CA PHE A 381 -11.05 0.08 -5.16
C PHE A 381 -11.24 1.58 -5.31
N SER A 382 -10.18 2.37 -5.05
CA SER A 382 -10.32 3.80 -4.76
C SER A 382 -10.04 4.72 -5.94
N GLY A 383 -9.26 4.27 -6.92
CA GLY A 383 -8.80 5.09 -8.03
C GLY A 383 -7.93 6.30 -7.61
N VAL A 384 -7.39 6.30 -6.37
CA VAL A 384 -6.48 7.32 -5.85
C VAL A 384 -5.21 6.70 -5.28
N VAL A 385 -4.11 7.46 -5.23
CA VAL A 385 -2.83 6.95 -4.74
C VAL A 385 -2.97 6.54 -3.27
N PRO A 386 -2.60 5.29 -2.90
CA PRO A 386 -2.62 4.86 -1.51
C PRO A 386 -1.77 5.78 -0.63
N SER A 387 -2.28 6.13 0.56
CA SER A 387 -1.50 6.82 1.57
C SER A 387 -0.28 5.96 1.90
N GLY A 388 0.91 6.55 2.07
CA GLY A 388 2.17 5.81 2.23
C GLY A 388 2.30 4.94 3.50
N GLY A 389 1.16 4.56 4.10
CA GLY A 389 1.04 3.63 5.22
C GLY A 389 0.96 2.17 4.76
N THR A 390 1.19 1.25 5.67
CA THR A 390 1.14 -0.20 5.41
C THR A 390 -0.27 -0.80 5.45
N ASN A 391 -1.27 -0.02 5.82
CA ASN A 391 -2.65 -0.49 6.02
C ASN A 391 -3.67 0.43 5.35
N SER A 392 -3.48 0.72 4.06
CA SER A 392 -4.36 1.63 3.33
C SER A 392 -5.82 1.19 3.36
N VAL A 393 -6.11 -0.11 3.26
CA VAL A 393 -7.46 -0.65 3.42
C VAL A 393 -8.02 -0.32 4.81
N ARG A 394 -7.27 -0.55 5.89
CA ARG A 394 -7.73 -0.26 7.25
C ARG A 394 -7.87 1.24 7.51
N GLU A 395 -6.94 2.04 6.99
CA GLU A 395 -6.95 3.50 7.13
C GLU A 395 -8.16 4.12 6.41
N SER A 396 -8.66 3.48 5.35
CA SER A 396 -9.85 3.91 4.61
C SER A 396 -11.15 3.88 5.43
N LEU A 397 -11.20 3.20 6.59
CA LEU A 397 -12.34 3.28 7.53
C LEU A 397 -12.64 4.70 8.03
N GLN A 398 -11.71 5.63 7.86
CA GLN A 398 -11.86 7.03 8.22
C GLN A 398 -12.25 7.91 7.02
N GLN A 399 -12.59 7.29 5.87
CA GLN A 399 -12.88 7.99 4.62
C GLN A 399 -14.23 7.52 4.04
N ASP A 400 -15.01 8.45 3.49
CA ASP A 400 -16.24 8.13 2.74
C ASP A 400 -15.90 7.84 1.28
N LEU A 401 -15.49 6.59 0.98
CA LEU A 401 -15.14 6.17 -0.39
C LEU A 401 -16.40 5.88 -1.25
N PHE A 402 -17.28 6.85 -1.40
CA PHE A 402 -18.60 6.70 -2.04
C PHE A 402 -18.56 6.33 -3.54
N LEU A 403 -17.40 6.42 -4.19
CA LEU A 403 -17.20 6.09 -5.61
C LEU A 403 -16.72 4.65 -5.85
N THR A 404 -16.44 3.84 -4.82
CA THR A 404 -16.10 2.42 -5.03
C THR A 404 -17.20 1.71 -5.81
N MET A 405 -16.85 0.69 -6.60
CA MET A 405 -17.84 -0.08 -7.38
C MET A 405 -18.95 -0.65 -6.48
N GLY A 406 -18.59 -1.19 -5.31
CA GLY A 406 -19.59 -1.68 -4.35
C GLY A 406 -20.57 -0.59 -3.94
N ASN A 407 -20.10 0.61 -3.53
CA ASN A 407 -20.96 1.73 -3.12
C ASN A 407 -21.84 2.25 -4.26
N GLN A 408 -21.36 2.25 -5.49
CA GLN A 408 -22.13 2.70 -6.64
C GLN A 408 -23.19 1.68 -7.02
N LEU A 409 -22.81 0.39 -7.15
CA LEU A 409 -23.73 -0.69 -7.56
C LEU A 409 -24.77 -1.03 -6.46
N GLN A 410 -24.39 -0.94 -5.17
CA GLN A 410 -25.33 -1.12 -4.06
C GLN A 410 -26.49 -0.12 -4.13
N LYS A 411 -26.24 1.16 -4.50
CA LYS A 411 -27.28 2.17 -4.68
C LYS A 411 -28.25 1.81 -5.82
N LEU A 412 -27.82 1.01 -6.79
CA LEU A 412 -28.62 0.50 -7.88
C LEU A 412 -29.35 -0.81 -7.53
N GLY A 413 -29.20 -1.31 -6.30
CA GLY A 413 -29.89 -2.51 -5.82
C GLY A 413 -29.20 -3.83 -6.12
N TYR A 414 -27.91 -3.80 -6.46
CA TYR A 414 -27.13 -5.04 -6.64
C TYR A 414 -26.98 -5.79 -5.31
N HIS A 415 -27.03 -7.13 -5.37
CA HIS A 415 -26.61 -7.97 -4.26
C HIS A 415 -25.09 -7.94 -4.16
N SER A 416 -24.55 -7.32 -3.08
CA SER A 416 -23.13 -7.06 -2.95
C SER A 416 -22.49 -7.92 -1.86
N VAL A 417 -21.49 -8.74 -2.19
CA VAL A 417 -20.78 -9.60 -1.23
C VAL A 417 -19.29 -9.66 -1.52
N ALA A 418 -18.47 -9.69 -0.46
CA ALA A 418 -17.02 -9.80 -0.57
C ALA A 418 -16.52 -11.06 0.14
N TYR A 419 -15.53 -11.71 -0.45
CA TYR A 419 -14.96 -13.00 -0.01
C TYR A 419 -13.44 -12.93 0.14
N HIS A 420 -12.94 -13.63 1.16
CA HIS A 420 -11.50 -13.82 1.37
C HIS A 420 -11.25 -15.18 2.02
N ASN A 421 -10.36 -15.97 1.47
CA ASN A 421 -10.05 -17.30 1.99
C ASN A 421 -9.07 -17.32 3.17
N HIS A 422 -8.75 -16.16 3.76
CA HIS A 422 -7.98 -16.03 5.00
C HIS A 422 -8.81 -15.33 6.09
N LEU A 423 -8.19 -14.99 7.25
CA LEU A 423 -8.89 -14.45 8.42
C LEU A 423 -9.74 -13.21 8.09
N TYR A 424 -11.05 -13.29 8.40
CA TYR A 424 -12.02 -12.21 8.11
C TYR A 424 -11.69 -10.88 8.80
N THR A 425 -10.94 -10.91 9.91
CA THR A 425 -10.53 -9.71 10.65
C THR A 425 -9.22 -9.10 10.16
N TYR A 426 -8.51 -9.76 9.23
CA TYR A 426 -7.24 -9.26 8.75
C TYR A 426 -7.43 -7.96 7.97
N TYR A 427 -6.62 -6.94 8.25
CA TYR A 427 -6.81 -5.54 7.78
C TYR A 427 -8.17 -4.91 8.14
N ASP A 428 -8.89 -5.47 9.13
CA ASP A 428 -10.27 -5.07 9.46
C ASP A 428 -11.25 -5.19 8.27
N ARG A 429 -11.00 -6.12 7.31
CA ARG A 429 -11.79 -6.27 6.07
C ARG A 429 -13.28 -6.42 6.29
N HIS A 430 -13.70 -7.08 7.36
CA HIS A 430 -15.12 -7.18 7.75
C HIS A 430 -15.81 -5.85 8.02
N LYS A 431 -15.05 -4.74 8.19
CA LYS A 431 -15.57 -3.38 8.35
C LYS A 431 -15.31 -2.53 7.11
N THR A 432 -14.10 -2.68 6.52
CA THR A 432 -13.70 -1.88 5.37
C THR A 432 -14.53 -2.23 4.15
N HIS A 433 -14.84 -3.51 3.94
CA HIS A 433 -15.64 -3.93 2.79
C HIS A 433 -17.11 -3.56 2.95
N GLU A 434 -17.66 -3.50 4.19
CA GLU A 434 -18.95 -2.88 4.45
C GLU A 434 -18.94 -1.39 4.05
N ALA A 435 -17.88 -0.65 4.43
CA ALA A 435 -17.71 0.74 4.02
C ALA A 435 -17.48 0.92 2.49
N PHE A 436 -16.99 -0.10 1.80
CA PHE A 436 -16.83 -0.11 0.34
C PHE A 436 -18.13 -0.47 -0.41
N GLY A 437 -19.23 -0.75 0.30
CA GLY A 437 -20.55 -1.03 -0.26
C GLY A 437 -20.86 -2.51 -0.47
N TYR A 438 -20.18 -3.41 0.23
CA TYR A 438 -20.55 -4.81 0.27
C TYR A 438 -21.44 -5.09 1.47
N ASP A 439 -22.62 -5.70 1.25
CA ASP A 439 -23.59 -6.02 2.30
C ASP A 439 -23.07 -7.05 3.31
N GLU A 440 -22.14 -7.91 2.85
CA GLU A 440 -21.55 -8.98 3.65
C GLU A 440 -20.08 -9.19 3.25
N PHE A 441 -19.24 -9.49 4.26
CA PHE A 441 -17.87 -9.94 4.06
C PHE A 441 -17.66 -11.29 4.74
N ILE A 442 -17.29 -12.30 3.95
CA ILE A 442 -17.10 -13.69 4.41
C ILE A 442 -15.64 -14.09 4.25
N GLY A 443 -15.00 -14.44 5.38
CA GLY A 443 -13.64 -14.97 5.45
C GLY A 443 -13.51 -16.10 6.46
N MET A 444 -12.29 -16.60 6.67
CA MET A 444 -12.03 -17.60 7.71
C MET A 444 -12.37 -17.04 9.09
N GLY A 445 -13.21 -17.76 9.83
CA GLY A 445 -13.69 -17.39 11.16
C GLY A 445 -15.09 -16.74 11.18
N ASN A 446 -15.72 -16.52 10.02
CA ASN A 446 -17.13 -16.12 9.93
C ASN A 446 -17.89 -16.77 8.76
N GLY A 447 -17.51 -17.97 8.36
CA GLY A 447 -18.25 -18.80 7.42
C GLY A 447 -17.42 -19.43 6.30
N MET A 448 -16.24 -18.91 5.95
CA MET A 448 -15.41 -19.48 4.89
C MET A 448 -14.84 -20.86 5.26
N GLU A 449 -14.64 -21.13 6.53
CA GLU A 449 -14.17 -22.42 7.06
C GLU A 449 -15.08 -23.60 6.76
N ASP A 450 -16.34 -23.36 6.39
CA ASP A 450 -17.28 -24.41 5.99
C ASP A 450 -16.95 -24.99 4.60
N GLY A 451 -16.25 -24.23 3.75
CA GLY A 451 -15.85 -24.65 2.40
C GLY A 451 -14.36 -24.74 2.16
N VAL A 452 -13.56 -23.91 2.85
CA VAL A 452 -12.11 -23.79 2.65
C VAL A 452 -11.35 -24.45 3.80
N LYS A 453 -10.38 -25.29 3.46
CA LYS A 453 -9.54 -26.01 4.44
C LYS A 453 -8.40 -25.14 4.91
N GLU A 454 -8.31 -24.98 6.24
CA GLU A 454 -7.19 -24.29 6.91
C GLU A 454 -5.81 -24.76 6.42
N GLY A 455 -4.90 -23.84 6.23
CA GLY A 455 -3.52 -24.08 5.82
C GLY A 455 -2.91 -22.80 5.25
N TRP A 456 -1.58 -22.76 5.09
CA TRP A 456 -0.93 -21.58 4.53
C TRP A 456 -0.26 -21.88 3.18
N PRO A 457 -0.58 -21.08 2.14
CA PRO A 457 -1.82 -20.32 1.98
C PRO A 457 -3.04 -21.22 1.79
N GLU A 458 -4.23 -20.68 1.98
CA GLU A 458 -5.50 -21.33 1.67
C GLU A 458 -5.75 -21.37 0.16
N SER A 459 -6.75 -22.16 -0.25
CA SER A 459 -7.05 -22.44 -1.66
C SER A 459 -8.07 -21.46 -2.24
N ASP A 460 -7.71 -20.76 -3.31
CA ASP A 460 -8.61 -19.89 -4.08
C ASP A 460 -9.67 -20.74 -4.81
N LYS A 461 -9.30 -21.94 -5.28
CA LYS A 461 -10.22 -22.90 -5.85
C LYS A 461 -11.35 -23.29 -4.87
N GLU A 462 -10.97 -23.71 -3.65
CA GLU A 462 -11.95 -24.10 -2.62
C GLU A 462 -12.86 -22.89 -2.27
N MET A 463 -12.34 -21.66 -2.26
CA MET A 463 -13.13 -20.44 -2.04
C MET A 463 -14.18 -20.26 -3.14
N MET A 464 -13.80 -20.29 -4.40
CA MET A 464 -14.74 -20.09 -5.51
C MET A 464 -15.74 -21.25 -5.61
N GLU A 465 -15.31 -22.50 -5.43
CA GLU A 465 -16.22 -23.66 -5.39
C GLU A 465 -17.27 -23.54 -4.28
N PHE A 466 -16.92 -22.98 -3.14
CA PHE A 466 -17.84 -22.81 -2.01
C PHE A 466 -18.79 -21.61 -2.18
N THR A 467 -18.34 -20.53 -2.80
CA THR A 467 -19.08 -19.25 -2.77
C THR A 467 -19.91 -18.96 -3.99
N VAL A 468 -19.54 -19.47 -5.19
CA VAL A 468 -20.24 -19.12 -6.44
C VAL A 468 -21.74 -19.42 -6.37
N GLN A 469 -22.15 -20.55 -5.79
CA GLN A 469 -23.55 -20.93 -5.64
C GLN A 469 -24.32 -20.06 -4.63
N GLN A 470 -23.65 -19.21 -3.87
CA GLN A 470 -24.30 -18.34 -2.90
C GLN A 470 -24.88 -17.07 -3.52
N TYR A 471 -24.37 -16.66 -4.70
CA TYR A 471 -24.78 -15.41 -5.36
C TYR A 471 -25.23 -15.55 -6.82
N ILE A 472 -24.89 -16.63 -7.51
CA ILE A 472 -25.11 -16.77 -8.96
C ILE A 472 -26.57 -16.55 -9.39
N ASP A 473 -27.54 -16.91 -8.53
CA ASP A 473 -28.98 -16.73 -8.77
C ASP A 473 -29.51 -15.36 -8.28
N LYS A 474 -28.65 -14.49 -7.73
CA LYS A 474 -29.06 -13.21 -7.11
C LYS A 474 -28.72 -12.00 -7.97
N GLN A 475 -29.05 -12.05 -9.25
CA GLN A 475 -28.76 -10.98 -10.19
C GLN A 475 -29.65 -9.74 -9.99
N PRO A 476 -29.12 -8.50 -10.25
CA PRO A 476 -27.73 -8.22 -10.50
C PRO A 476 -26.88 -8.32 -9.22
N PHE A 477 -25.65 -8.83 -9.32
CA PHE A 477 -24.73 -8.94 -8.20
C PHE A 477 -23.42 -8.18 -8.42
N SER A 478 -22.81 -7.77 -7.33
CA SER A 478 -21.45 -7.21 -7.26
C SER A 478 -20.64 -8.04 -6.27
N VAL A 479 -19.70 -8.82 -6.75
CA VAL A 479 -18.88 -9.73 -5.94
C VAL A 479 -17.45 -9.27 -5.96
N TYR A 480 -16.80 -9.34 -4.80
CA TYR A 480 -15.37 -9.13 -4.67
C TYR A 480 -14.67 -10.37 -4.12
N TYR A 481 -13.54 -10.71 -4.71
CA TYR A 481 -12.65 -11.74 -4.22
C TYR A 481 -11.26 -11.16 -3.92
N MET A 482 -10.79 -11.32 -2.69
CA MET A 482 -9.38 -11.20 -2.34
C MET A 482 -8.80 -12.61 -2.22
N THR A 483 -7.91 -12.98 -3.13
CA THR A 483 -7.28 -14.31 -3.14
C THR A 483 -6.06 -14.38 -2.22
N VAL A 484 -5.54 -15.58 -1.95
CA VAL A 484 -4.35 -15.75 -1.10
C VAL A 484 -3.42 -16.87 -1.56
N SER A 485 -3.86 -17.76 -2.47
CA SER A 485 -3.04 -18.93 -2.85
C SER A 485 -1.70 -18.56 -3.47
N GLY A 486 -1.61 -17.41 -4.17
CA GLY A 486 -0.39 -16.85 -4.73
C GLY A 486 0.63 -16.29 -3.73
N HIS A 487 0.34 -16.34 -2.42
CA HIS A 487 1.19 -15.73 -1.40
C HIS A 487 2.52 -16.45 -1.18
N THR A 488 3.56 -15.66 -0.94
CA THR A 488 4.89 -16.13 -0.51
C THR A 488 4.84 -16.95 0.80
N PRO A 489 5.81 -17.85 1.12
CA PRO A 489 7.04 -18.13 0.38
C PRO A 489 6.84 -19.18 -0.73
N TYR A 490 7.54 -19.03 -1.83
CA TYR A 490 7.44 -19.95 -2.97
C TYR A 490 8.36 -21.16 -2.80
N ARG A 491 7.94 -22.06 -1.89
CA ARG A 491 8.69 -23.27 -1.50
C ARG A 491 7.73 -24.41 -1.15
N TYR A 492 7.98 -25.59 -1.66
CA TYR A 492 7.16 -26.76 -1.42
C TYR A 492 7.06 -27.15 0.06
N GLU A 493 8.07 -26.87 0.88
CA GLU A 493 8.09 -27.21 2.31
C GLU A 493 7.14 -26.36 3.13
N SER A 494 6.94 -25.09 2.76
CA SER A 494 6.22 -24.10 3.57
C SER A 494 4.97 -23.54 2.89
N ASN A 495 4.76 -23.78 1.59
CA ASN A 495 3.57 -23.37 0.86
C ASN A 495 2.71 -24.59 0.54
N LYS A 496 1.49 -24.63 1.08
CA LYS A 496 0.57 -25.78 0.94
C LYS A 496 0.07 -25.91 -0.48
N MET A 497 -0.21 -24.78 -1.17
CA MET A 497 -0.74 -24.80 -2.54
C MET A 497 0.34 -25.17 -3.54
N SER A 498 1.56 -24.65 -3.40
CA SER A 498 2.70 -25.10 -4.22
C SER A 498 2.93 -26.60 -4.09
N ARG A 499 2.85 -27.13 -2.87
CA ARG A 499 3.02 -28.58 -2.64
C ARG A 499 1.87 -29.41 -3.23
N ARG A 500 0.62 -28.92 -3.17
CA ARG A 500 -0.57 -29.57 -3.72
C ARG A 500 -0.44 -29.76 -5.22
N ASN A 501 0.00 -28.73 -5.92
CA ASN A 501 0.01 -28.68 -7.39
C ASN A 501 1.41 -28.96 -8.00
N ARG A 502 2.35 -29.49 -7.21
CA ARG A 502 3.73 -29.72 -7.62
C ARG A 502 3.85 -30.54 -8.91
N GLU A 503 3.09 -31.61 -9.03
CA GLU A 503 3.17 -32.52 -10.18
C GLU A 503 2.82 -31.83 -11.50
N ALA A 504 1.90 -30.84 -11.48
CA ALA A 504 1.47 -30.12 -12.68
C ALA A 504 2.60 -29.24 -13.27
N VAL A 505 3.57 -28.81 -12.45
CA VAL A 505 4.65 -27.91 -12.87
C VAL A 505 6.03 -28.59 -12.93
N GLU A 506 6.11 -29.91 -12.64
CA GLU A 506 7.41 -30.62 -12.53
C GLU A 506 8.16 -30.69 -13.86
N HIS A 507 7.42 -30.67 -14.98
CA HIS A 507 7.93 -30.70 -16.34
C HIS A 507 8.59 -29.38 -16.79
N LEU A 508 8.35 -28.26 -16.11
CA LEU A 508 8.89 -26.96 -16.47
C LEU A 508 10.43 -26.94 -16.30
N ASP A 509 11.12 -26.32 -17.23
CA ASP A 509 12.57 -26.09 -17.14
C ASP A 509 12.86 -24.80 -16.36
N ALA A 510 12.61 -24.85 -15.05
CA ALA A 510 12.74 -23.70 -14.16
C ALA A 510 13.25 -24.13 -12.77
N SER A 511 13.69 -23.17 -11.96
CA SER A 511 14.08 -23.40 -10.57
C SER A 511 12.89 -23.85 -9.70
N ASP A 512 13.15 -24.52 -8.56
CA ASP A 512 12.11 -24.97 -7.66
C ASP A 512 11.25 -23.82 -7.12
N ALA A 513 11.82 -22.62 -6.96
CA ALA A 513 11.07 -21.43 -6.51
C ALA A 513 10.07 -20.96 -7.59
N ILE A 514 10.49 -20.93 -8.85
CA ILE A 514 9.61 -20.57 -9.97
C ILE A 514 8.52 -21.63 -10.17
N LYS A 515 8.88 -22.92 -10.13
CA LYS A 515 7.89 -24.00 -10.16
C LYS A 515 6.89 -23.91 -9.02
N ALA A 516 7.36 -23.60 -7.80
CA ALA A 516 6.50 -23.43 -6.64
C ALA A 516 5.55 -22.21 -6.79
N TYR A 517 6.04 -21.14 -7.42
CA TYR A 517 5.25 -19.96 -7.75
C TYR A 517 4.12 -20.30 -8.76
N TYR A 518 4.44 -20.95 -9.87
CA TYR A 518 3.41 -21.42 -10.81
C TYR A 518 2.41 -22.37 -10.13
N ALA A 519 2.91 -23.32 -9.34
CA ALA A 519 2.08 -24.30 -8.66
C ALA A 519 1.05 -23.67 -7.69
N CYS A 520 1.41 -22.60 -6.96
CA CYS A 520 0.44 -21.94 -6.08
C CYS A 520 -0.59 -21.11 -6.87
N ASN A 521 -0.22 -20.52 -8.00
CA ASN A 521 -1.14 -19.79 -8.87
C ASN A 521 -2.11 -20.70 -9.66
N LEU A 522 -1.84 -22.00 -9.79
CA LEU A 522 -2.80 -22.95 -10.34
C LEU A 522 -4.10 -23.05 -9.51
N GLU A 523 -4.09 -22.69 -8.24
CA GLU A 523 -5.33 -22.61 -7.45
C GLU A 523 -6.26 -21.50 -7.96
N LEU A 524 -5.69 -20.34 -8.36
CA LEU A 524 -6.44 -19.26 -9.01
C LEU A 524 -7.00 -19.73 -10.37
N GLU A 525 -6.18 -20.36 -11.21
CA GLU A 525 -6.62 -20.94 -12.48
C GLU A 525 -7.81 -21.87 -12.30
N TYR A 526 -7.71 -22.84 -11.39
CA TYR A 526 -8.78 -23.82 -11.15
C TYR A 526 -10.03 -23.17 -10.53
N GLY A 527 -9.87 -22.14 -9.73
CA GLY A 527 -10.99 -21.36 -9.20
C GLY A 527 -11.73 -20.62 -10.31
N LEU A 528 -10.98 -19.93 -11.18
CA LEU A 528 -11.53 -19.21 -12.33
C LEU A 528 -12.18 -20.16 -13.34
N GLN A 529 -11.57 -21.31 -13.58
CA GLN A 529 -12.18 -22.35 -14.42
C GLN A 529 -13.55 -22.74 -13.89
N TYR A 530 -13.65 -23.08 -12.61
CA TYR A 530 -14.93 -23.41 -12.00
C TYR A 530 -15.92 -22.25 -12.09
N LEU A 531 -15.50 -21.02 -11.78
CA LEU A 531 -16.34 -19.83 -11.84
C LEU A 531 -16.94 -19.64 -13.24
N VAL A 532 -16.10 -19.64 -14.29
CA VAL A 532 -16.54 -19.46 -15.68
C VAL A 532 -17.48 -20.58 -16.10
N GLU A 533 -17.15 -21.85 -15.81
CA GLU A 533 -18.01 -22.98 -16.07
C GLU A 533 -19.40 -22.84 -15.43
N GLN A 534 -19.49 -22.29 -14.21
CA GLN A 534 -20.78 -22.05 -13.56
C GLN A 534 -21.56 -20.89 -14.20
N LEU A 535 -20.88 -19.79 -14.59
CA LEU A 535 -21.52 -18.67 -15.31
C LEU A 535 -22.08 -19.12 -16.67
N GLU A 536 -21.32 -19.91 -17.41
CA GLU A 536 -21.75 -20.50 -18.70
C GLU A 536 -22.92 -21.48 -18.51
N ALA A 537 -22.84 -22.35 -17.50
CA ALA A 537 -23.93 -23.32 -17.20
C ALA A 537 -25.21 -22.60 -16.75
N ALA A 538 -25.11 -21.46 -16.07
CA ALA A 538 -26.25 -20.63 -15.71
C ALA A 538 -26.76 -19.76 -16.88
N GLY A 539 -26.02 -19.68 -17.99
CA GLY A 539 -26.37 -18.87 -19.16
C GLY A 539 -26.24 -17.36 -18.92
N ILE A 540 -25.36 -16.95 -18.02
CA ILE A 540 -25.14 -15.53 -17.62
C ILE A 540 -23.70 -15.06 -17.87
N ALA A 541 -22.89 -15.79 -18.61
CA ALA A 541 -21.53 -15.39 -18.94
C ALA A 541 -21.48 -14.06 -19.69
N ASP A 542 -22.43 -13.84 -20.64
CA ASP A 542 -22.57 -12.57 -21.37
C ASP A 542 -23.05 -11.42 -20.49
N ASP A 543 -23.73 -11.70 -19.40
CA ASP A 543 -24.26 -10.73 -18.46
C ASP A 543 -23.37 -10.55 -17.20
N THR A 544 -22.17 -11.10 -17.22
CA THR A 544 -21.23 -11.01 -16.09
C THR A 544 -19.88 -10.51 -16.55
N VAL A 545 -19.36 -9.49 -15.86
CA VAL A 545 -18.02 -8.93 -16.06
C VAL A 545 -17.10 -9.48 -14.99
N ILE A 546 -15.97 -10.05 -15.38
CA ILE A 546 -14.87 -10.43 -14.50
C ILE A 546 -13.75 -9.41 -14.71
N ALA A 547 -13.39 -8.65 -13.66
CA ALA A 547 -12.25 -7.75 -13.64
C ALA A 547 -11.21 -8.27 -12.64
N LEU A 548 -10.00 -8.62 -13.11
CA LEU A 548 -8.93 -9.19 -12.29
C LEU A 548 -7.66 -8.35 -12.45
N SER A 549 -7.10 -7.94 -11.33
CA SER A 549 -5.80 -7.31 -11.22
C SER A 549 -4.98 -7.96 -10.11
N ALA A 550 -3.65 -8.00 -10.26
CA ALA A 550 -2.77 -8.28 -9.13
C ALA A 550 -2.92 -7.19 -8.05
N ASP A 551 -2.68 -7.55 -6.80
CA ASP A 551 -2.47 -6.57 -5.73
C ASP A 551 -1.05 -5.98 -5.77
N HIS A 552 -0.05 -6.77 -6.14
CA HIS A 552 1.35 -6.39 -6.38
C HIS A 552 2.10 -7.47 -7.16
N TYR A 553 3.33 -7.16 -7.60
CA TYR A 553 4.22 -8.16 -8.19
C TYR A 553 4.68 -9.20 -7.14
N PRO A 554 5.13 -10.40 -7.54
CA PRO A 554 5.53 -11.47 -6.61
C PRO A 554 6.88 -11.19 -5.94
N TYR A 555 6.94 -10.21 -5.02
CA TYR A 555 8.16 -9.77 -4.34
C TYR A 555 8.86 -10.89 -3.54
N GLY A 556 8.15 -11.96 -3.17
CA GLY A 556 8.78 -13.13 -2.56
C GLY A 556 9.82 -13.82 -3.45
N LEU A 557 9.83 -13.54 -4.76
CA LEU A 557 10.85 -13.99 -5.70
C LEU A 557 12.10 -13.10 -5.76
N GLU A 558 12.16 -12.00 -5.02
CA GLU A 558 13.38 -11.20 -4.82
C GLU A 558 14.45 -11.95 -4.01
N GLU A 559 14.12 -13.09 -3.42
CA GLU A 559 15.12 -13.96 -2.80
C GLU A 559 16.22 -14.36 -3.79
N TRP A 560 17.44 -14.25 -3.31
CA TRP A 560 18.63 -14.51 -4.13
C TRP A 560 18.94 -16.00 -4.25
N THR A 561 19.15 -16.45 -5.48
CA THR A 561 20.01 -17.60 -5.77
C THR A 561 21.48 -17.23 -5.50
N ALA A 562 22.42 -18.13 -5.78
CA ALA A 562 23.85 -17.81 -5.69
C ALA A 562 24.29 -16.61 -6.55
N ASN A 563 23.54 -16.23 -7.58
CA ASN A 563 23.95 -15.27 -8.60
C ASN A 563 22.92 -14.16 -8.93
N LYS A 564 21.61 -14.40 -8.75
CA LYS A 564 20.55 -13.45 -9.12
C LYS A 564 19.26 -13.74 -8.33
N PRO A 565 18.35 -12.76 -8.15
CA PRO A 565 16.99 -13.00 -7.64
C PRO A 565 16.19 -13.92 -8.56
N TYR A 566 15.29 -14.73 -8.00
CA TYR A 566 14.39 -15.60 -8.76
C TYR A 566 13.47 -14.81 -9.69
N ILE A 567 13.08 -13.59 -9.31
CA ILE A 567 12.24 -12.72 -10.15
C ILE A 567 12.83 -12.46 -11.53
N HIS A 568 14.17 -12.39 -11.66
CA HIS A 568 14.83 -12.25 -12.96
C HIS A 568 14.78 -13.52 -13.82
N GLU A 569 14.53 -14.67 -13.21
CA GLU A 569 14.26 -15.91 -13.92
C GLU A 569 12.83 -15.92 -14.43
N LEU A 570 11.85 -15.52 -13.59
CA LEU A 570 10.46 -15.42 -13.97
C LEU A 570 10.27 -14.48 -15.17
N TYR A 571 10.81 -13.27 -15.09
CA TYR A 571 10.68 -12.27 -16.16
C TYR A 571 11.55 -12.54 -17.41
N GLY A 572 12.54 -13.42 -17.31
CA GLY A 572 13.50 -13.67 -18.39
C GLY A 572 14.53 -12.54 -18.59
N PHE A 573 14.43 -11.44 -17.85
CA PHE A 573 15.35 -10.29 -17.90
C PHE A 573 15.59 -9.69 -16.51
N LYS A 574 16.60 -8.81 -16.43
CA LYS A 574 16.85 -8.00 -15.24
C LYS A 574 16.17 -6.64 -15.39
N TYR A 575 15.18 -6.35 -14.58
CA TYR A 575 14.53 -5.03 -14.56
C TYR A 575 15.52 -3.93 -14.10
N LYS A 576 15.31 -2.69 -14.55
CA LYS A 576 16.19 -1.53 -14.32
C LYS A 576 15.54 -0.41 -13.51
N ASN A 577 14.22 -0.47 -13.35
CA ASN A 577 13.40 0.53 -12.67
C ASN A 577 12.10 -0.09 -12.17
N HIS A 578 11.34 0.62 -11.37
CA HIS A 578 10.08 0.17 -10.79
C HIS A 578 9.03 -0.18 -11.86
N LEU A 579 8.94 0.57 -12.96
CA LEU A 579 7.98 0.30 -14.03
C LEU A 579 8.23 -1.05 -14.72
N GLU A 580 9.50 -1.37 -15.03
CA GLU A 580 9.84 -2.69 -15.60
C GLU A 580 9.55 -3.84 -14.62
N ARG A 581 9.60 -3.59 -13.32
CA ARG A 581 9.29 -4.56 -12.27
C ARG A 581 7.79 -4.76 -12.11
N ASP A 582 7.03 -3.65 -12.13
CA ASP A 582 5.61 -3.59 -11.81
C ASP A 582 4.72 -3.80 -13.04
N HIS A 583 5.30 -4.07 -14.22
CA HIS A 583 4.56 -4.46 -15.42
C HIS A 583 3.82 -5.79 -15.19
N ASN A 584 2.52 -5.84 -15.53
CA ASN A 584 1.66 -6.95 -15.20
C ASN A 584 0.51 -7.10 -16.22
N ALA A 585 -0.55 -7.84 -15.88
CA ALA A 585 -1.74 -8.00 -16.68
C ALA A 585 -2.98 -7.49 -15.92
N LEU A 586 -3.87 -6.83 -16.65
CA LEU A 586 -5.25 -6.55 -16.26
C LEU A 586 -6.17 -7.40 -17.13
N ILE A 587 -7.11 -8.09 -16.52
CA ILE A 587 -8.16 -8.84 -17.22
C ILE A 587 -9.48 -8.12 -16.96
N ILE A 588 -10.19 -7.75 -18.02
CA ILE A 588 -11.61 -7.36 -18.00
C ILE A 588 -12.29 -8.17 -19.07
N TRP A 589 -13.05 -9.18 -18.66
CA TRP A 589 -13.71 -10.13 -19.52
C TRP A 589 -15.21 -10.20 -19.24
N SER A 590 -15.98 -10.47 -20.28
CA SER A 590 -17.38 -10.90 -20.24
C SER A 590 -17.64 -11.69 -21.51
N GLY A 591 -18.52 -12.70 -21.49
CA GLY A 591 -18.86 -13.46 -22.70
C GLY A 591 -19.33 -12.57 -23.86
N CYS A 592 -19.96 -11.42 -23.57
CA CYS A 592 -20.37 -10.45 -24.59
C CYS A 592 -19.21 -9.74 -25.32
N LEU A 593 -17.97 -9.87 -24.84
CA LEU A 593 -16.78 -9.25 -25.47
C LEU A 593 -16.08 -10.19 -26.47
N GLU A 594 -16.33 -11.49 -26.43
CA GLU A 594 -15.54 -12.48 -27.18
C GLU A 594 -15.52 -12.23 -28.71
N ASP A 595 -16.55 -11.59 -29.25
CA ASP A 595 -16.63 -11.18 -30.65
C ASP A 595 -16.18 -9.72 -30.90
N MET A 596 -15.73 -8.99 -29.85
CA MET A 596 -15.44 -7.56 -29.87
C MET A 596 -13.96 -7.26 -29.80
N ASP A 597 -13.14 -7.42 -30.71
CA ASP A 597 -11.67 -7.20 -30.64
C ASP A 597 -11.27 -5.82 -30.03
N LEU A 598 -11.43 -5.71 -28.69
CA LEU A 598 -11.14 -4.48 -27.93
C LEU A 598 -9.71 -4.49 -27.43
N GLU A 599 -8.91 -3.52 -27.85
CA GLU A 599 -7.51 -3.39 -27.46
C GLU A 599 -7.21 -2.01 -26.86
N VAL A 600 -6.39 -2.01 -25.79
CA VAL A 600 -5.84 -0.79 -25.17
C VAL A 600 -4.32 -0.88 -25.25
N THR A 601 -3.72 0.00 -26.06
CA THR A 601 -2.27 0.03 -26.32
C THR A 601 -1.53 1.08 -25.50
N GLU A 602 -2.26 2.05 -24.93
CA GLU A 602 -1.69 3.06 -24.06
C GLU A 602 -1.33 2.48 -22.69
N PRO A 603 -0.39 3.10 -21.96
CA PRO A 603 -0.08 2.69 -20.59
C PRO A 603 -1.29 2.81 -19.66
N VAL A 604 -1.55 1.77 -18.89
CA VAL A 604 -2.65 1.62 -17.93
C VAL A 604 -2.12 1.15 -16.59
N TYR A 605 -2.75 1.52 -15.48
CA TYR A 605 -2.37 1.03 -14.15
C TYR A 605 -3.57 0.83 -13.22
N SER A 606 -3.33 0.27 -12.03
CA SER A 606 -4.41 -0.13 -11.11
C SER A 606 -5.38 1.00 -10.74
N LEU A 607 -4.95 2.25 -10.72
CA LEU A 607 -5.85 3.38 -10.41
C LEU A 607 -6.86 3.66 -11.54
N ASP A 608 -6.60 3.18 -12.75
CA ASP A 608 -7.50 3.34 -13.90
C ASP A 608 -8.69 2.36 -13.89
N ILE A 609 -8.62 1.32 -13.03
CA ILE A 609 -9.67 0.28 -12.97
C ILE A 609 -11.01 0.88 -12.57
N LEU A 610 -11.06 1.65 -11.48
CA LEU A 610 -12.30 2.22 -10.98
C LEU A 610 -12.99 3.18 -11.99
N PRO A 611 -12.32 4.21 -12.54
CA PRO A 611 -12.97 5.08 -13.52
C PRO A 611 -13.36 4.34 -14.80
N THR A 612 -12.56 3.37 -15.27
CA THR A 612 -12.89 2.55 -16.44
C THR A 612 -14.15 1.72 -16.21
N LEU A 613 -14.22 1.00 -15.09
CA LEU A 613 -15.43 0.23 -14.75
C LEU A 613 -16.63 1.14 -14.53
N SER A 614 -16.45 2.32 -13.90
CA SER A 614 -17.54 3.27 -13.70
C SER A 614 -18.12 3.76 -15.04
N ASN A 615 -17.28 4.07 -16.02
CA ASN A 615 -17.72 4.45 -17.36
C ASN A 615 -18.37 3.26 -18.11
N LEU A 616 -17.76 2.09 -18.09
CA LEU A 616 -18.30 0.89 -18.76
C LEU A 616 -19.65 0.44 -18.17
N PHE A 617 -19.88 0.62 -16.88
CA PHE A 617 -21.17 0.35 -16.23
C PHE A 617 -22.16 1.52 -16.35
N GLY A 618 -21.80 2.63 -16.98
CA GLY A 618 -22.66 3.82 -17.13
C GLY A 618 -23.00 4.48 -15.79
N LEU A 619 -22.08 4.43 -14.81
CA LEU A 619 -22.30 4.96 -13.47
C LEU A 619 -22.07 6.46 -13.42
N ASP A 620 -22.76 7.11 -12.48
CA ASP A 620 -22.70 8.55 -12.25
C ASP A 620 -21.50 8.92 -11.37
N TYR A 621 -20.41 9.39 -11.99
CA TYR A 621 -19.18 9.78 -11.31
C TYR A 621 -18.57 11.05 -11.89
N ASP A 622 -17.70 11.70 -11.13
CA ASP A 622 -16.91 12.85 -11.59
C ASP A 622 -15.44 12.44 -11.72
N SER A 623 -14.96 12.42 -12.96
CA SER A 623 -13.60 11.98 -13.30
C SER A 623 -12.51 12.81 -12.60
N ARG A 624 -12.79 14.10 -12.31
CA ARG A 624 -11.87 15.01 -11.62
C ARG A 624 -11.60 14.62 -10.16
N LEU A 625 -12.45 13.79 -9.58
CA LEU A 625 -12.30 13.28 -8.21
C LEU A 625 -11.35 12.08 -8.13
N LEU A 626 -10.97 11.48 -9.25
CA LEU A 626 -10.12 10.31 -9.32
C LEU A 626 -8.72 10.67 -9.86
N VAL A 627 -7.73 9.89 -9.51
CA VAL A 627 -6.35 10.02 -10.01
C VAL A 627 -6.16 9.20 -11.28
N GLY A 628 -6.77 8.02 -11.33
CA GLY A 628 -6.88 7.21 -12.54
C GLY A 628 -7.81 7.84 -13.57
N ARG A 629 -7.72 7.35 -14.81
CA ARG A 629 -8.58 7.74 -15.93
C ARG A 629 -9.42 6.56 -16.42
N ASP A 630 -10.50 6.82 -17.09
CA ASP A 630 -11.10 5.84 -17.99
C ASP A 630 -10.15 5.60 -19.18
N VAL A 631 -9.77 4.33 -19.42
CA VAL A 631 -8.79 3.96 -20.44
C VAL A 631 -9.28 4.22 -21.86
N PHE A 632 -10.58 4.38 -22.06
CA PHE A 632 -11.21 4.71 -23.33
C PHE A 632 -11.45 6.22 -23.52
N SER A 633 -11.10 7.04 -22.53
CA SER A 633 -11.21 8.48 -22.61
C SER A 633 -10.08 9.11 -23.43
N ASP A 634 -10.22 10.37 -23.77
CA ASP A 634 -9.20 11.20 -24.45
C ASP A 634 -8.15 11.81 -23.50
N GLU A 635 -8.19 11.44 -22.20
CA GLU A 635 -7.19 11.90 -21.22
C GLU A 635 -5.81 11.27 -21.50
N GLU A 636 -4.75 12.10 -21.31
CA GLU A 636 -3.38 11.64 -21.48
C GLU A 636 -3.05 10.49 -20.49
N ALA A 637 -2.64 9.35 -21.04
CA ALA A 637 -2.25 8.18 -20.26
C ALA A 637 -0.98 8.46 -19.45
N ILE A 638 -1.09 8.46 -18.13
CA ILE A 638 0.02 8.70 -17.19
C ILE A 638 -0.01 7.62 -16.09
N VAL A 639 0.83 6.62 -16.22
CA VAL A 639 1.11 5.68 -15.16
C VAL A 639 2.13 6.28 -14.21
N LEU A 640 1.85 6.27 -12.91
CA LEU A 640 2.78 6.76 -11.89
C LEU A 640 3.09 5.67 -10.85
N THR A 641 4.27 5.72 -10.25
CA THR A 641 4.72 4.80 -9.21
C THR A 641 4.94 5.51 -7.88
N GLN A 642 5.08 4.74 -6.80
CA GLN A 642 5.30 5.26 -5.46
C GLN A 642 6.47 6.25 -5.36
N ASN A 643 7.56 6.01 -6.11
CA ASN A 643 8.73 6.90 -6.12
C ASN A 643 8.59 8.09 -7.07
N SER A 644 7.38 8.37 -7.59
CA SER A 644 7.08 9.42 -8.57
C SER A 644 7.78 9.24 -9.94
N SER A 645 8.24 8.04 -10.26
CA SER A 645 8.55 7.69 -11.63
C SER A 645 7.24 7.55 -12.41
N TRP A 646 7.27 7.84 -13.71
CA TRP A 646 6.07 7.80 -14.52
C TRP A 646 6.35 7.35 -15.96
N LYS A 647 5.29 6.86 -16.61
CA LYS A 647 5.28 6.48 -18.01
C LYS A 647 4.10 7.11 -18.73
N THR A 648 4.35 7.52 -19.96
CA THR A 648 3.34 7.93 -20.94
C THR A 648 3.62 7.22 -22.27
N VAL A 649 2.76 7.42 -23.26
CA VAL A 649 3.01 6.92 -24.63
C VAL A 649 4.31 7.45 -25.22
N LYS A 650 4.84 8.58 -24.73
CA LYS A 650 6.08 9.21 -25.21
C LYS A 650 7.35 8.70 -24.57
N GLY A 651 7.27 8.00 -23.44
CA GLY A 651 8.46 7.46 -22.77
C GLY A 651 8.33 7.36 -21.27
N VAL A 652 9.46 7.11 -20.62
CA VAL A 652 9.59 6.81 -19.18
C VAL A 652 10.46 7.85 -18.49
N TYR A 653 9.97 8.38 -17.36
CA TYR A 653 10.75 9.20 -16.44
C TYR A 653 11.14 8.38 -15.20
N ASP A 654 12.44 8.20 -15.03
CA ASP A 654 13.03 7.57 -13.84
C ASP A 654 13.34 8.70 -12.83
N ALA A 655 12.54 8.76 -11.80
CA ALA A 655 12.64 9.82 -10.81
C ALA A 655 13.89 9.66 -9.90
N ASP A 656 14.42 8.44 -9.71
CA ASP A 656 15.64 8.21 -8.96
C ASP A 656 16.88 8.71 -9.70
N LYS A 657 16.85 8.60 -11.03
CA LYS A 657 17.91 9.11 -11.90
C LYS A 657 17.65 10.53 -12.41
N LYS A 658 16.43 11.08 -12.15
CA LYS A 658 15.96 12.37 -12.70
C LYS A 658 16.14 12.44 -14.23
N LYS A 659 15.79 11.33 -14.91
CA LYS A 659 16.04 11.16 -16.33
C LYS A 659 14.81 10.68 -17.05
N PHE A 660 14.43 11.42 -18.10
CA PHE A 660 13.46 10.96 -19.08
C PHE A 660 14.15 10.18 -20.19
N THR A 661 13.54 9.08 -20.61
CA THR A 661 13.99 8.26 -21.75
C THR A 661 12.81 8.16 -22.70
N PRO A 662 12.87 8.81 -23.88
CA PRO A 662 11.79 8.74 -24.85
C PRO A 662 11.67 7.35 -25.46
N ASN A 663 10.46 6.99 -25.91
CA ASN A 663 10.23 5.83 -26.74
C ASN A 663 10.85 6.00 -28.13
N GLU A 664 11.06 4.90 -28.86
CA GLU A 664 11.66 4.93 -30.18
C GLU A 664 10.83 5.77 -31.16
N GLY A 665 11.45 6.78 -31.74
CA GLY A 665 10.82 7.70 -32.67
C GLY A 665 10.17 8.93 -32.05
N GLU A 666 10.12 9.03 -30.72
CA GLU A 666 9.57 10.20 -30.03
C GLU A 666 10.62 11.29 -29.80
N GLU A 667 10.28 12.52 -30.14
CA GLU A 667 11.03 13.73 -29.78
C GLU A 667 10.27 14.48 -28.68
N VAL A 668 10.86 14.57 -27.49
CA VAL A 668 10.22 15.16 -26.31
C VAL A 668 11.05 16.32 -25.79
N ASP A 669 10.42 17.48 -25.66
CA ASP A 669 11.04 18.66 -25.09
C ASP A 669 11.04 18.63 -23.55
N LYS A 670 11.80 19.55 -22.96
CA LYS A 670 11.91 19.65 -21.50
C LYS A 670 10.61 20.15 -20.86
N GLU A 671 9.84 20.95 -21.56
CA GLU A 671 8.59 21.54 -21.09
C GLU A 671 7.54 20.45 -20.88
N TYR A 672 7.47 19.47 -21.78
CA TYR A 672 6.62 18.29 -21.61
C TYR A 672 6.96 17.53 -20.32
N VAL A 673 8.24 17.24 -20.10
CA VAL A 673 8.68 16.51 -18.90
C VAL A 673 8.35 17.29 -17.62
N GLU A 674 8.55 18.61 -17.63
CA GLU A 674 8.21 19.48 -16.49
C GLU A 674 6.70 19.52 -16.24
N ARG A 675 5.88 19.55 -17.31
CA ARG A 675 4.41 19.49 -17.22
C ARG A 675 3.95 18.17 -16.58
N ILE A 676 4.43 17.02 -17.06
CA ILE A 676 4.04 15.72 -16.49
C ILE A 676 4.51 15.59 -15.04
N ASN A 677 5.71 16.05 -14.71
CA ASN A 677 6.18 16.07 -13.32
C ASN A 677 5.25 16.88 -12.39
N LYS A 678 4.70 18.01 -12.86
CA LYS A 678 3.71 18.79 -12.10
C LYS A 678 2.40 18.02 -11.91
N ILE A 679 1.89 17.39 -12.97
CA ILE A 679 0.67 16.58 -12.91
C ILE A 679 0.85 15.44 -11.89
N VAL A 680 1.94 14.68 -11.97
CA VAL A 680 2.24 13.59 -11.04
C VAL A 680 2.36 14.09 -9.61
N SER A 681 3.03 15.22 -9.38
CA SER A 681 3.14 15.85 -8.05
C SER A 681 1.77 16.25 -7.50
N ASN A 682 0.90 16.83 -8.35
CA ASN A 682 -0.46 17.21 -7.96
C ASN A 682 -1.34 15.98 -7.65
N LYS A 683 -1.27 14.91 -8.45
CA LYS A 683 -2.01 13.67 -8.23
C LYS A 683 -1.64 13.02 -6.86
N ILE A 684 -0.35 12.97 -6.53
CA ILE A 684 0.14 12.48 -5.23
C ILE A 684 -0.29 13.42 -4.09
N THR A 685 -0.17 14.74 -4.28
CA THR A 685 -0.58 15.73 -3.29
C THR A 685 -2.09 15.64 -3.03
N TYR A 686 -2.90 15.54 -4.09
CA TYR A 686 -4.35 15.39 -4.01
C TYR A 686 -4.75 14.18 -3.16
N SER A 687 -4.21 13.00 -3.47
CA SER A 687 -4.53 11.77 -2.73
C SER A 687 -4.18 11.89 -1.24
N ARG A 688 -3.03 12.48 -0.92
CA ARG A 688 -2.61 12.73 0.47
C ARG A 688 -3.55 13.71 1.18
N GLU A 689 -3.89 14.83 0.53
CA GLU A 689 -4.77 15.85 1.10
C GLU A 689 -6.20 15.31 1.25
N LEU A 690 -6.69 14.53 0.27
CA LEU A 690 -7.96 13.85 0.31
C LEU A 690 -8.08 12.97 1.55
N ALA A 691 -7.11 12.11 1.79
CA ALA A 691 -7.09 11.22 2.96
C ALA A 691 -7.00 12.00 4.30
N ALA A 692 -6.21 13.08 4.33
CA ALA A 692 -5.96 13.83 5.55
C ALA A 692 -7.17 14.63 6.08
N VAL A 693 -8.15 14.96 5.23
CA VAL A 693 -9.35 15.72 5.63
C VAL A 693 -10.65 14.95 5.38
N ASP A 694 -10.57 13.69 4.93
CA ASP A 694 -11.73 12.93 4.46
C ASP A 694 -12.54 13.73 3.41
N TYR A 695 -11.83 14.14 2.32
CA TYR A 695 -12.40 15.04 1.33
C TYR A 695 -13.67 14.47 0.67
N PHE A 696 -13.74 13.17 0.48
CA PHE A 696 -14.91 12.54 -0.11
C PHE A 696 -16.17 12.66 0.75
N ASP A 697 -16.04 12.73 2.07
CA ASP A 697 -17.19 13.03 2.96
C ASP A 697 -17.75 14.44 2.71
N TYR A 698 -16.90 15.44 2.46
CA TYR A 698 -17.35 16.78 2.06
C TYR A 698 -18.10 16.74 0.73
N VAL A 699 -17.56 16.06 -0.28
CA VAL A 699 -18.19 15.93 -1.60
C VAL A 699 -19.52 15.17 -1.51
N SER A 700 -19.54 14.03 -0.82
CA SER A 700 -20.74 13.20 -0.61
C SER A 700 -21.87 13.98 0.11
N LYS A 701 -21.53 14.78 1.12
CA LYS A 701 -22.51 15.64 1.82
C LYS A 701 -23.03 16.75 0.93
N ALA A 702 -22.17 17.39 0.14
CA ALA A 702 -22.58 18.40 -0.84
C ALA A 702 -23.54 17.80 -1.87
N LEU A 703 -23.19 16.65 -2.44
CA LEU A 703 -24.00 15.91 -3.42
C LEU A 703 -25.36 15.52 -2.84
N LYS A 704 -25.41 14.93 -1.64
CA LYS A 704 -26.65 14.59 -0.96
C LYS A 704 -27.52 15.81 -0.72
N SER A 705 -26.93 16.95 -0.38
CA SER A 705 -27.63 18.22 -0.17
C SER A 705 -28.20 18.77 -1.47
N ALA A 706 -27.42 18.78 -2.55
CA ALA A 706 -27.85 19.25 -3.87
C ALA A 706 -28.98 18.39 -4.44
N ARG A 707 -28.87 17.06 -4.40
CA ARG A 707 -29.93 16.13 -4.82
C ARG A 707 -31.22 16.28 -3.99
N LYS A 708 -31.12 16.53 -2.70
CA LYS A 708 -32.29 16.81 -1.85
C LYS A 708 -32.98 18.12 -2.22
N ALA A 709 -32.20 19.16 -2.52
CA ALA A 709 -32.73 20.45 -2.97
C ALA A 709 -33.44 20.35 -4.33
N ALA A 710 -32.85 19.64 -5.28
CA ALA A 710 -33.44 19.37 -6.60
C ALA A 710 -34.77 18.58 -6.47
N ALA A 711 -34.80 17.53 -5.65
CA ALA A 711 -36.01 16.76 -5.40
C ALA A 711 -37.11 17.59 -4.74
N ALA A 712 -36.75 18.52 -3.87
CA ALA A 712 -37.74 19.44 -3.24
C ALA A 712 -38.31 20.47 -4.24
N ALA A 713 -37.46 20.90 -5.21
CA ALA A 713 -37.90 21.85 -6.25
C ALA A 713 -38.85 21.22 -7.30
N THR A 714 -38.76 19.90 -7.49
CA THR A 714 -39.58 19.13 -8.45
C THR A 714 -40.94 18.68 -7.86
N GLN A 715 -41.18 18.82 -6.55
CA GLN A 715 -42.48 18.52 -5.97
C GLN A 715 -43.52 19.59 -6.42
N PRO A 716 -44.68 19.19 -6.97
CA PRO A 716 -45.73 20.16 -7.33
C PRO A 716 -46.17 20.94 -6.09
N THR A 717 -46.11 22.24 -6.15
CA THR A 717 -46.70 23.09 -5.12
C THR A 717 -48.19 22.75 -5.07
N GLU A 718 -48.66 22.08 -4.02
CA GLU A 718 -50.12 21.96 -3.76
C GLU A 718 -50.67 23.37 -3.68
N THR A 719 -51.35 23.80 -4.72
CA THR A 719 -52.17 25.02 -4.70
C THR A 719 -53.31 24.77 -3.69
N VAL A 720 -53.19 25.36 -2.52
CA VAL A 720 -54.29 25.45 -1.57
C VAL A 720 -55.40 26.23 -2.29
N PRO A 721 -56.62 25.68 -2.44
CA PRO A 721 -57.73 26.42 -3.01
C PRO A 721 -58.08 27.59 -2.07
N GLU A 722 -58.06 28.81 -2.59
CA GLU A 722 -58.55 29.99 -1.92
C GLU A 722 -60.05 29.81 -1.65
N THR A 723 -60.42 29.46 -0.45
CA THR A 723 -61.82 29.44 0.02
C THR A 723 -62.27 30.89 0.19
N THR A 724 -63.04 31.38 -0.77
CA THR A 724 -63.84 32.60 -0.66
C THR A 724 -64.85 32.49 0.54
N GLU A 725 -64.61 33.28 1.55
CA GLU A 725 -65.57 33.52 2.63
C GLU A 725 -66.83 34.18 2.09
N ALA A 726 -68.00 33.48 2.19
CA ALA A 726 -69.31 34.10 2.13
C ALA A 726 -69.88 34.10 3.53
N ALA A 727 -69.99 35.29 4.09
CA ALA A 727 -70.62 35.57 5.37
C ALA A 727 -72.14 35.28 5.38
N ALA A 728 -72.62 34.54 6.36
CA ALA A 728 -74.01 34.65 6.86
C ALA A 728 -74.08 34.23 8.33
N ALA A 729 -74.76 35.09 9.06
CA ALA A 729 -74.85 35.20 10.50
C ALA A 729 -75.91 34.26 11.18
N VAL A 730 -75.76 34.16 12.49
CA VAL A 730 -76.83 33.99 13.56
C VAL A 730 -77.25 32.56 13.94
N SER A 731 -76.86 32.02 15.08
CA SER A 731 -77.53 32.04 16.42
C SER A 731 -77.04 30.86 17.28
N GLU A 732 -76.68 31.18 18.49
CA GLU A 732 -76.68 30.27 19.65
C GLU A 732 -78.12 29.97 20.12
N PRO A 733 -78.43 28.98 20.99
CA PRO A 733 -77.69 28.61 22.19
C PRO A 733 -77.80 27.15 22.73
N THR A 734 -77.08 26.96 23.79
CA THR A 734 -77.31 26.14 25.02
C THR A 734 -77.14 24.63 25.02
N ALA A 735 -76.13 24.28 25.73
CA ALA A 735 -76.04 23.50 27.01
C ALA A 735 -76.36 22.01 27.03
N ALA A 736 -75.47 21.29 27.59
CA ALA A 736 -75.50 20.35 28.70
C ALA A 736 -75.07 18.88 28.48
N THR A 737 -74.13 18.56 29.33
CA THR A 737 -73.90 17.32 30.13
C THR A 737 -73.32 16.11 29.51
N GLU A 738 -72.12 15.83 30.02
CA GLU A 738 -71.55 14.48 30.29
C GLU A 738 -72.55 13.57 31.07
N PRO A 739 -72.38 12.26 31.24
CA PRO A 739 -71.10 11.58 31.54
C PRO A 739 -70.95 10.12 31.06
N THR A 740 -69.69 9.70 31.19
CA THR A 740 -69.18 8.35 31.62
C THR A 740 -69.81 7.05 31.09
N THR A 741 -69.00 6.25 30.45
CA THR A 741 -68.40 5.02 30.99
C THR A 741 -67.20 4.63 30.16
#